data_3de7df9fb42932ecf2ddcbaa6016afbf
#
_entry.id   3de7df9fb42932ecf2ddcbaa6016afbf
#
_cell.length_a   1.000
_cell.length_b   1.000
_cell.length_c   1.000
_cell.angle_alpha   90.00
_cell.angle_beta   90.00
_cell.angle_gamma   90.00
#
_symmetry.space_group_name_H-M   'P 1'
#
loop_
_entity.id
_entity.type
_entity.pdbx_description
1 polymer ?
#
loop_
_entity_poly.entity_id
_entity_poly.type
_entity_poly.pdbx_seq_one_letter_code
_entity_poly.pdbx_strand_id
1 'polypeptide(L)'
;MDDELYHYGTPRHSGRYPWGSGENPYQRNQDFLGRVNDLRKKGMSEVDIAKAVGVKNTKQLRAKVTIAKSQNMSYNATEAYRLKEKGMSNVAIAKRMGTTESNVRKWLKPSYLERAKVLTATSDVLKNAVDEQKYIDIGRGVNNHLGISEEKMAASVEVLKQQGYKTYNVYVKQIATGKDTTIRVLASPDVTYSDVVKNRGNIGSIVDFSEDGGRTYFKPETPKSISADRVMVRYSEQGGKDKDGVIELRRGVPDLNLGQAKYAQVRIGVDGSHYLKGMAMYTDEKLPDGVDIIFNTNKHEGTPKLGPKDNSVLKPMGSDPSNPFGASLKKEEQLKLVQRHYTDKDGKQQLSALNIVNEEGSWGEWSKTISSQFLSKQSPSLAKRQLDLAYDIKKSEFDDIMSVTNPAVKKNLLKSFSDECDADAVHLSAAALPRQGWHAILPIPSLSDKEIYAPNYNDGEQVALVRFPHGGKFEIPTLTVNNKSKEAKSVMGQARDAVGINPKVAEILSGADFDGDTVLVIPTKESKIQTMNPLEQLKNFDPKEAYPHYEGMKRMTPKQKGREMGMVSNLITDMTIKGANEDELARAVKHSMVVIDAEKHYLNYKQSYEDQRIDELKRLYQSQPDGKYGGVSTLISRAKSPVYISKRKEITNPKIMTPDELEAYKAGKKIFIERTRMGTLLKLEPRLVGHRSLKWKKPMMLMNFLLEQEWKLFMQTMQIR
;
A
#
# COMPACT_ATOMS: atom_id res chain seq x y z
N MET A 1 20.94 21.23 -49.36
CA MET A 1 20.77 21.50 -47.90
C MET A 1 22.15 21.94 -47.42
N ASP A 2 22.31 23.22 -47.18
CA ASP A 2 23.57 23.79 -46.74
C ASP A 2 23.93 23.18 -45.39
N ASP A 3 25.03 22.46 -45.37
CA ASP A 3 25.66 21.88 -44.17
C ASP A 3 26.38 22.98 -43.41
N GLU A 4 25.63 23.97 -42.90
CA GLU A 4 26.23 24.94 -41.99
C GLU A 4 26.55 24.24 -40.66
N LEU A 5 27.81 24.16 -40.35
CA LEU A 5 28.33 23.61 -39.11
C LEU A 5 28.09 24.61 -37.98
N TYR A 6 27.02 24.39 -37.22
CA TYR A 6 26.69 25.18 -36.03
C TYR A 6 27.49 24.69 -34.83
N HIS A 7 28.25 25.60 -34.20
CA HIS A 7 28.97 25.34 -32.96
C HIS A 7 28.18 25.90 -31.75
N TYR A 8 27.86 25.05 -30.79
CA TYR A 8 27.08 25.38 -29.58
C TYR A 8 27.94 25.45 -28.31
N GLY A 9 29.29 25.37 -28.46
CA GLY A 9 30.22 25.35 -27.35
C GLY A 9 30.73 26.74 -26.94
N THR A 10 31.64 26.75 -25.98
CA THR A 10 32.28 27.99 -25.50
C THR A 10 33.36 28.42 -26.47
N PRO A 11 33.40 29.73 -26.90
CA PRO A 11 34.47 30.25 -27.76
C PRO A 11 35.85 30.14 -27.10
N ARG A 12 36.89 29.80 -27.87
CA ARG A 12 38.28 29.82 -27.41
C ARG A 12 38.79 31.22 -27.22
N HIS A 13 39.53 31.48 -26.16
CA HIS A 13 40.15 32.77 -25.89
C HIS A 13 41.40 33.05 -26.72
N SER A 14 41.93 32.05 -27.47
CA SER A 14 43.19 32.17 -28.24
C SER A 14 43.03 32.88 -29.59
N GLY A 15 41.85 33.22 -30.05
CA GLY A 15 41.59 33.89 -31.32
C GLY A 15 41.96 33.11 -32.60
N ARG A 16 42.70 32.00 -32.52
CA ARG A 16 43.18 31.21 -33.65
C ARG A 16 42.13 30.18 -34.16
N TYR A 17 41.34 29.67 -33.24
CA TYR A 17 40.19 28.80 -33.54
C TYR A 17 39.05 29.18 -32.60
N PRO A 18 38.08 29.99 -33.02
CA PRO A 18 37.01 30.47 -32.14
C PRO A 18 36.16 29.36 -31.55
N TRP A 19 36.13 28.21 -32.21
CA TRP A 19 35.36 27.05 -31.80
C TRP A 19 36.28 25.84 -31.66
N GLY A 20 36.48 25.36 -30.49
CA GLY A 20 37.32 24.20 -30.26
C GLY A 20 37.26 23.69 -28.83
N SER A 21 38.08 22.69 -28.50
CA SER A 21 38.16 22.12 -27.18
C SER A 21 38.56 23.17 -26.14
N GLY A 22 37.59 23.88 -25.56
CA GLY A 22 37.82 24.76 -24.43
C GLY A 22 38.14 23.96 -23.15
N GLU A 23 38.28 24.66 -22.01
CA GLU A 23 38.50 24.02 -20.71
C GLU A 23 37.36 23.08 -20.29
N ASN A 24 36.21 23.15 -20.97
CA ASN A 24 35.06 22.29 -20.68
C ASN A 24 35.21 20.93 -21.38
N PRO A 25 35.42 19.83 -20.64
CA PRO A 25 35.56 18.49 -21.22
C PRO A 25 34.24 17.97 -21.86
N TYR A 26 33.13 18.62 -21.57
CA TYR A 26 31.80 18.26 -22.08
C TYR A 26 31.28 19.22 -23.15
N GLN A 27 32.12 19.94 -23.84
CA GLN A 27 31.71 20.89 -24.89
C GLN A 27 30.90 20.20 -25.99
N ARG A 28 31.28 18.98 -26.40
CA ARG A 28 30.52 18.17 -27.37
C ARG A 28 29.09 17.89 -26.92
N ASN A 29 28.83 17.84 -25.61
CA ASN A 29 27.47 17.69 -25.07
C ASN A 29 26.65 18.97 -25.26
N GLN A 30 27.27 20.15 -25.18
CA GLN A 30 26.59 21.41 -25.45
C GLN A 30 26.23 21.51 -26.93
N ASP A 31 27.11 21.15 -27.84
CA ASP A 31 26.88 21.10 -29.29
C ASP A 31 25.73 20.11 -29.60
N PHE A 32 25.77 18.92 -29.04
CA PHE A 32 24.74 17.92 -29.21
C PHE A 32 23.38 18.42 -28.68
N LEU A 33 23.32 18.98 -27.45
CA LEU A 33 22.08 19.49 -26.86
C LEU A 33 21.55 20.70 -27.65
N GLY A 34 22.42 21.57 -28.11
CA GLY A 34 22.08 22.71 -28.98
C GLY A 34 21.39 22.22 -30.26
N ARG A 35 22.01 21.28 -30.98
CA ARG A 35 21.50 20.70 -32.20
C ARG A 35 20.13 20.03 -31.97
N VAL A 36 19.98 19.25 -30.90
CA VAL A 36 18.67 18.62 -30.54
C VAL A 36 17.61 19.68 -30.27
N ASN A 37 17.94 20.74 -29.55
CA ASN A 37 17.01 21.82 -29.23
C ASN A 37 16.58 22.60 -30.48
N ASP A 38 17.50 22.88 -31.41
CA ASP A 38 17.17 23.57 -32.65
C ASP A 38 16.27 22.74 -33.56
N LEU A 39 16.51 21.43 -33.66
CA LEU A 39 15.64 20.54 -34.40
C LEU A 39 14.24 20.47 -33.79
N ARG A 40 14.14 20.50 -32.44
CA ARG A 40 12.85 20.62 -31.72
C ARG A 40 12.16 21.96 -32.01
N LYS A 41 12.89 23.08 -32.01
CA LYS A 41 12.34 24.41 -32.34
C LYS A 41 11.83 24.46 -33.78
N LYS A 42 12.47 23.73 -34.71
CA LYS A 42 12.02 23.55 -36.10
C LYS A 42 10.79 22.62 -36.23
N GLY A 43 10.23 22.12 -35.13
CA GLY A 43 9.03 21.27 -35.10
C GLY A 43 9.25 19.83 -35.52
N MET A 44 10.51 19.34 -35.61
CA MET A 44 10.78 17.97 -35.99
C MET A 44 10.32 16.97 -34.94
N SER A 45 9.87 15.80 -35.39
CA SER A 45 9.48 14.72 -34.48
C SER A 45 10.70 14.11 -33.77
N GLU A 46 10.51 13.57 -32.55
CA GLU A 46 11.61 12.89 -31.82
C GLU A 46 12.22 11.72 -32.61
N VAL A 47 11.45 11.10 -33.51
CA VAL A 47 11.94 10.03 -34.38
C VAL A 47 12.90 10.59 -35.43
N ASP A 48 12.54 11.72 -36.07
CA ASP A 48 13.37 12.35 -37.09
C ASP A 48 14.61 13.00 -36.48
N ILE A 49 14.50 13.57 -35.26
CA ILE A 49 15.62 14.07 -34.50
C ILE A 49 16.59 12.93 -34.18
N ALA A 50 16.10 11.77 -33.74
CA ALA A 50 16.95 10.61 -33.46
C ALA A 50 17.76 10.21 -34.71
N LYS A 51 17.14 10.17 -35.88
CA LYS A 51 17.81 9.90 -37.18
C LYS A 51 18.85 10.98 -37.50
N ALA A 52 18.48 12.27 -37.36
CA ALA A 52 19.34 13.40 -37.67
C ALA A 52 20.59 13.49 -36.80
N VAL A 53 20.54 13.02 -35.56
CA VAL A 53 21.69 12.98 -34.64
C VAL A 53 22.37 11.60 -34.58
N GLY A 54 22.02 10.67 -35.47
CA GLY A 54 22.72 9.38 -35.61
C GLY A 54 22.46 8.40 -34.46
N VAL A 55 21.27 8.41 -33.85
CA VAL A 55 20.88 7.44 -32.81
C VAL A 55 19.79 6.50 -33.29
N LYS A 56 19.82 5.24 -32.79
CA LYS A 56 18.97 4.16 -33.31
C LYS A 56 17.45 4.38 -33.09
N ASN A 57 17.08 5.06 -32.03
CA ASN A 57 15.66 5.27 -31.68
C ASN A 57 15.49 6.41 -30.65
N THR A 58 14.25 6.80 -30.42
CA THR A 58 13.87 7.87 -29.47
C THR A 58 14.26 7.58 -28.01
N LYS A 59 14.29 6.30 -27.59
CA LYS A 59 14.74 5.90 -26.25
C LYS A 59 16.25 6.21 -26.07
N GLN A 60 17.05 5.88 -27.06
CA GLN A 60 18.48 6.19 -27.05
C GLN A 60 18.74 7.71 -27.14
N LEU A 61 17.94 8.45 -27.93
CA LEU A 61 18.01 9.91 -27.98
C LEU A 61 17.78 10.51 -26.57
N ARG A 62 16.71 10.12 -25.90
CA ARG A 62 16.39 10.60 -24.54
C ARG A 62 17.49 10.26 -23.54
N ALA A 63 18.03 9.05 -23.59
CA ALA A 63 19.14 8.64 -22.72
C ALA A 63 20.39 9.54 -22.97
N LYS A 64 20.81 9.74 -24.22
CA LYS A 64 21.94 10.63 -24.55
C LYS A 64 21.72 12.08 -24.11
N VAL A 65 20.51 12.61 -24.31
CA VAL A 65 20.14 13.96 -23.83
C VAL A 65 20.25 14.04 -22.30
N THR A 66 19.79 13.02 -21.59
CA THR A 66 19.87 12.97 -20.12
C THR A 66 21.34 12.92 -19.64
N ILE A 67 22.16 12.08 -20.28
CA ILE A 67 23.61 12.00 -19.99
C ILE A 67 24.27 13.35 -20.22
N ALA A 68 24.09 13.95 -21.40
CA ALA A 68 24.69 15.22 -21.75
C ALA A 68 24.30 16.37 -20.79
N LYS A 69 23.01 16.42 -20.40
CA LYS A 69 22.51 17.36 -19.39
C LYS A 69 23.17 17.15 -18.03
N SER A 70 23.25 15.90 -17.55
CA SER A 70 23.84 15.58 -16.25
C SER A 70 25.32 15.93 -16.20
N GLN A 71 26.08 15.59 -17.24
CA GLN A 71 27.50 15.92 -17.35
C GLN A 71 27.74 17.44 -17.38
N ASN A 72 26.95 18.19 -18.14
CA ASN A 72 27.03 19.66 -18.15
C ASN A 72 26.64 20.25 -16.78
N MET A 73 25.65 19.69 -16.10
CA MET A 73 25.29 20.13 -14.74
C MET A 73 26.44 19.90 -13.76
N SER A 74 27.08 18.75 -13.82
CA SER A 74 28.18 18.38 -12.95
C SER A 74 29.41 19.33 -13.21
N TYR A 75 29.75 19.52 -14.47
CA TYR A 75 30.84 20.46 -14.84
C TYR A 75 30.55 21.88 -14.36
N ASN A 76 29.36 22.41 -14.64
CA ASN A 76 29.00 23.77 -14.28
C ASN A 76 29.06 24.00 -12.76
N ALA A 77 28.56 23.03 -11.97
CA ALA A 77 28.63 23.12 -10.52
C ALA A 77 30.09 23.05 -10.03
N THR A 78 30.82 22.02 -10.44
CA THR A 78 32.20 21.80 -9.97
C THR A 78 33.10 22.97 -10.32
N GLU A 79 33.00 23.47 -11.55
CA GLU A 79 33.82 24.62 -11.98
C GLU A 79 33.44 25.93 -11.28
N ALA A 80 32.16 26.16 -11.07
CA ALA A 80 31.69 27.32 -10.30
C ALA A 80 32.19 27.28 -8.84
N TYR A 81 32.16 26.11 -8.18
CA TYR A 81 32.74 25.93 -6.84
C TYR A 81 34.22 26.15 -6.83
N ARG A 82 34.99 25.57 -7.79
CA ARG A 82 36.43 25.72 -7.92
C ARG A 82 36.86 27.22 -8.09
N LEU A 83 36.09 27.94 -8.92
CA LEU A 83 36.35 29.37 -9.13
C LEU A 83 35.94 30.19 -7.90
N LYS A 84 34.91 29.79 -7.18
CA LYS A 84 34.52 30.46 -5.94
C LYS A 84 35.54 30.27 -4.82
N GLU A 85 36.12 29.09 -4.67
CA GLU A 85 37.21 28.78 -3.74
C GLU A 85 38.48 29.59 -4.06
N LYS A 86 38.69 29.92 -5.34
CA LYS A 86 39.75 30.86 -5.76
C LYS A 86 39.45 32.34 -5.48
N GLY A 87 38.37 32.64 -4.74
CA GLY A 87 37.98 33.99 -4.32
C GLY A 87 37.24 34.80 -5.38
N MET A 88 36.86 34.23 -6.52
CA MET A 88 36.15 34.99 -7.57
C MET A 88 34.71 35.35 -7.15
N SER A 89 34.27 36.56 -7.52
CA SER A 89 32.88 36.97 -7.37
C SER A 89 31.95 36.21 -8.34
N ASN A 90 30.70 36.09 -8.01
CA ASN A 90 29.72 35.40 -8.87
C ASN A 90 29.62 36.04 -10.26
N VAL A 91 29.77 37.35 -10.35
CA VAL A 91 29.79 38.10 -11.64
C VAL A 91 31.04 37.73 -12.45
N ALA A 92 32.22 37.66 -11.81
CA ALA A 92 33.46 37.25 -12.48
C ALA A 92 33.40 35.79 -12.95
N ILE A 93 32.83 34.89 -12.14
CA ILE A 93 32.59 33.49 -12.52
C ILE A 93 31.64 33.42 -13.72
N ALA A 94 30.54 34.18 -13.69
CA ALA A 94 29.59 34.24 -14.79
C ALA A 94 30.23 34.68 -16.11
N LYS A 95 31.06 35.73 -16.07
CA LYS A 95 31.81 36.20 -17.23
C LYS A 95 32.80 35.15 -17.75
N ARG A 96 33.53 34.47 -16.84
CA ARG A 96 34.49 33.43 -17.22
C ARG A 96 33.84 32.19 -17.82
N MET A 97 32.69 31.78 -17.29
CA MET A 97 31.96 30.59 -17.74
C MET A 97 30.95 30.89 -18.86
N GLY A 98 30.90 32.12 -19.39
CA GLY A 98 30.00 32.50 -20.48
C GLY A 98 28.50 32.37 -20.11
N THR A 99 28.11 32.73 -18.89
CA THR A 99 26.76 32.57 -18.37
C THR A 99 26.30 33.81 -17.59
N THR A 100 25.11 33.73 -16.97
CA THR A 100 24.58 34.78 -16.11
C THR A 100 24.90 34.54 -14.63
N GLU A 101 25.00 35.63 -13.84
CA GLU A 101 25.16 35.52 -12.39
C GLU A 101 24.09 34.68 -11.71
N SER A 102 22.85 34.76 -12.19
CA SER A 102 21.75 33.94 -11.69
C SER A 102 22.02 32.46 -11.87
N ASN A 103 22.61 32.03 -12.99
CA ASN A 103 22.99 30.65 -13.21
C ASN A 103 24.12 30.23 -12.24
N VAL A 104 25.10 31.09 -12.01
CA VAL A 104 26.19 30.81 -11.05
C VAL A 104 25.67 30.63 -9.64
N ARG A 105 24.77 31.53 -9.18
CA ARG A 105 24.09 31.36 -7.88
C ARG A 105 23.32 30.02 -7.78
N LYS A 106 22.68 29.60 -8.88
CA LYS A 106 22.00 28.30 -8.96
C LYS A 106 22.98 27.14 -8.88
N TRP A 107 24.11 27.21 -9.58
CA TRP A 107 25.11 26.16 -9.62
C TRP A 107 25.86 25.99 -8.30
N LEU A 108 26.01 27.05 -7.54
CA LEU A 108 26.64 27.07 -6.20
C LEU A 108 25.68 26.56 -5.10
N LYS A 109 24.42 26.19 -5.41
CA LYS A 109 23.56 25.55 -4.42
C LYS A 109 23.95 24.08 -4.24
N PRO A 110 24.18 23.59 -3.01
CA PRO A 110 24.52 22.18 -2.76
C PRO A 110 23.52 21.20 -3.42
N SER A 111 22.22 21.51 -3.35
CA SER A 111 21.17 20.71 -4.00
C SER A 111 21.26 20.62 -5.53
N TYR A 112 21.98 21.51 -6.18
CA TYR A 112 22.24 21.44 -7.62
C TYR A 112 23.34 20.43 -7.94
N LEU A 113 24.42 20.44 -7.17
CA LEU A 113 25.53 19.49 -7.30
C LEU A 113 25.06 18.06 -7.00
N GLU A 114 24.29 17.88 -5.94
CA GLU A 114 23.69 16.58 -5.60
C GLU A 114 22.85 16.01 -6.74
N ARG A 115 21.98 16.84 -7.36
CA ARG A 115 21.20 16.42 -8.52
C ARG A 115 22.04 16.05 -9.74
N ALA A 116 23.17 16.70 -9.92
CA ALA A 116 24.10 16.38 -11.01
C ALA A 116 24.76 15.01 -10.82
N LYS A 117 24.99 14.59 -9.58
CA LYS A 117 25.62 13.31 -9.24
C LYS A 117 24.70 12.08 -9.33
N VAL A 118 23.37 12.27 -9.39
CA VAL A 118 22.41 11.15 -9.40
C VAL A 118 22.71 10.12 -10.50
N LEU A 119 23.06 10.56 -11.71
CA LEU A 119 23.35 9.65 -12.81
C LEU A 119 24.57 8.78 -12.53
N THR A 120 25.64 9.38 -12.01
CA THR A 120 26.87 8.66 -11.63
C THR A 120 26.58 7.69 -10.50
N ALA A 121 25.97 8.16 -9.41
CA ALA A 121 25.62 7.31 -8.27
C ALA A 121 24.75 6.10 -8.68
N THR A 122 23.76 6.32 -9.55
CA THR A 122 22.94 5.20 -10.08
C THR A 122 23.77 4.25 -10.95
N SER A 123 24.65 4.77 -11.80
CA SER A 123 25.51 3.93 -12.64
C SER A 123 26.48 3.09 -11.80
N ASP A 124 27.03 3.67 -10.73
CA ASP A 124 27.94 2.97 -9.82
C ASP A 124 27.24 1.85 -9.06
N VAL A 125 26.01 2.09 -8.57
CA VAL A 125 25.20 1.05 -7.90
C VAL A 125 24.88 -0.10 -8.86
N LEU A 126 24.44 0.20 -10.09
CA LEU A 126 24.19 -0.81 -11.11
C LEU A 126 25.45 -1.59 -11.45
N LYS A 127 26.57 -0.89 -11.59
CA LYS A 127 27.88 -1.48 -11.88
C LYS A 127 28.31 -2.44 -10.78
N ASN A 128 28.28 -2.00 -9.53
CA ASN A 128 28.67 -2.83 -8.39
C ASN A 128 27.82 -4.09 -8.28
N ALA A 129 26.48 -3.96 -8.45
CA ALA A 129 25.58 -5.10 -8.43
C ALA A 129 25.84 -6.11 -9.57
N VAL A 130 26.18 -5.62 -10.78
CA VAL A 130 26.54 -6.51 -11.91
C VAL A 130 27.90 -7.14 -11.72
N ASP A 131 28.88 -6.41 -11.22
CA ASP A 131 30.24 -6.94 -10.99
C ASP A 131 30.20 -8.04 -9.90
N GLU A 132 29.35 -7.88 -8.88
CA GLU A 132 29.15 -8.89 -7.82
C GLU A 132 28.39 -10.13 -8.32
N GLN A 133 27.32 -9.95 -9.11
CA GLN A 133 26.36 -11.00 -9.47
C GLN A 133 26.48 -11.49 -10.92
N LYS A 134 27.39 -10.90 -11.73
CA LYS A 134 27.64 -11.08 -13.17
C LYS A 134 26.51 -10.61 -14.07
N TYR A 135 25.24 -10.79 -13.70
CA TYR A 135 24.06 -10.31 -14.42
C TYR A 135 22.87 -10.11 -13.48
N ILE A 136 22.16 -9.00 -13.68
CA ILE A 136 21.04 -8.54 -12.82
C ILE A 136 19.82 -8.16 -13.64
N ASP A 137 18.63 -8.31 -13.05
CA ASP A 137 17.39 -7.77 -13.62
C ASP A 137 17.35 -6.24 -13.51
N ILE A 138 17.15 -5.59 -14.64
CA ILE A 138 16.92 -4.15 -14.78
C ILE A 138 15.59 -3.86 -15.48
N GLY A 139 14.64 -4.76 -15.32
CA GLY A 139 13.33 -4.69 -15.94
C GLY A 139 12.39 -3.65 -15.32
N ARG A 140 11.10 -3.86 -15.56
CA ARG A 140 10.06 -2.93 -15.14
C ARG A 140 9.96 -2.88 -13.61
N GLY A 141 9.99 -1.68 -13.04
CA GLY A 141 9.85 -1.45 -11.59
C GLY A 141 11.18 -1.24 -10.86
N VAL A 142 12.31 -1.68 -11.43
CA VAL A 142 13.64 -1.48 -10.82
C VAL A 142 13.96 0.03 -10.66
N ASN A 143 13.54 0.86 -11.60
CA ASN A 143 13.67 2.31 -11.49
C ASN A 143 12.93 2.89 -10.27
N ASN A 144 11.75 2.35 -9.94
CA ASN A 144 10.99 2.79 -8.75
C ASN A 144 11.70 2.37 -7.46
N HIS A 145 12.24 1.16 -7.43
CA HIS A 145 13.04 0.66 -6.30
C HIS A 145 14.30 1.53 -6.08
N LEU A 146 14.93 1.94 -7.16
CA LEU A 146 16.08 2.87 -7.12
C LEU A 146 15.67 4.36 -6.92
N GLY A 147 14.38 4.66 -6.76
CA GLY A 147 13.89 6.01 -6.51
C GLY A 147 14.10 7.00 -7.65
N ILE A 148 14.25 6.53 -8.91
CA ILE A 148 14.59 7.37 -10.06
C ILE A 148 13.57 7.25 -11.19
N SER A 149 13.59 8.19 -12.14
CA SER A 149 12.76 8.10 -13.34
C SER A 149 13.28 7.05 -14.33
N GLU A 150 12.39 6.56 -15.21
CA GLU A 150 12.77 5.61 -16.26
C GLU A 150 13.85 6.17 -17.21
N GLU A 151 13.82 7.49 -17.48
CA GLU A 151 14.83 8.15 -18.31
C GLU A 151 16.20 8.15 -17.65
N LYS A 152 16.29 8.40 -16.33
CA LYS A 152 17.55 8.34 -15.59
C LYS A 152 18.09 6.90 -15.56
N MET A 153 17.23 5.91 -15.31
CA MET A 153 17.59 4.50 -15.37
C MET A 153 18.14 4.11 -16.74
N ALA A 154 17.46 4.52 -17.81
CA ALA A 154 17.91 4.27 -19.17
C ALA A 154 19.27 4.93 -19.48
N ALA A 155 19.49 6.16 -18.98
CA ALA A 155 20.74 6.87 -19.11
C ALA A 155 21.90 6.19 -18.36
N SER A 156 21.67 5.74 -17.12
CA SER A 156 22.65 5.00 -16.33
C SER A 156 23.07 3.70 -17.00
N VAL A 157 22.11 2.96 -17.55
CA VAL A 157 22.41 1.74 -18.34
C VAL A 157 23.20 2.06 -19.61
N GLU A 158 22.91 3.18 -20.28
CA GLU A 158 23.67 3.57 -21.47
C GLU A 158 25.11 3.98 -21.14
N VAL A 159 25.34 4.62 -19.99
CA VAL A 159 26.71 4.89 -19.47
C VAL A 159 27.49 3.58 -19.29
N LEU A 160 26.86 2.57 -18.67
CA LEU A 160 27.50 1.26 -18.48
C LEU A 160 27.77 0.53 -19.79
N LYS A 161 26.89 0.66 -20.79
CA LYS A 161 27.13 0.09 -22.12
C LYS A 161 28.37 0.72 -22.82
N GLN A 162 28.61 2.00 -22.60
CA GLN A 162 29.83 2.66 -23.11
C GLN A 162 31.08 2.10 -22.44
N GLN A 163 30.95 1.52 -21.23
CA GLN A 163 32.00 0.83 -20.50
C GLN A 163 32.11 -0.68 -20.87
N GLY A 164 31.34 -1.15 -21.85
CA GLY A 164 31.37 -2.53 -22.33
C GLY A 164 30.31 -3.46 -21.75
N TYR A 165 29.49 -3.02 -20.78
CA TYR A 165 28.40 -3.84 -20.22
C TYR A 165 27.33 -4.11 -21.28
N LYS A 166 26.68 -5.27 -21.17
CA LYS A 166 25.73 -5.76 -22.17
C LYS A 166 24.31 -5.78 -21.60
N THR A 167 23.32 -5.66 -22.47
CA THR A 167 21.92 -5.84 -22.07
C THR A 167 21.23 -6.88 -22.90
N TYR A 168 20.49 -7.80 -22.24
CA TYR A 168 19.77 -8.88 -22.87
C TYR A 168 18.28 -8.83 -22.50
N ASN A 169 17.42 -9.31 -23.38
CA ASN A 169 16.03 -9.59 -23.07
C ASN A 169 15.89 -11.11 -22.94
N VAL A 170 15.43 -11.58 -21.79
CA VAL A 170 15.38 -13.00 -21.46
C VAL A 170 13.95 -13.39 -21.10
N TYR A 171 13.48 -14.52 -21.62
CA TYR A 171 12.19 -15.09 -21.28
C TYR A 171 12.29 -15.88 -19.97
N VAL A 172 11.45 -15.52 -19.00
CA VAL A 172 11.37 -16.20 -17.70
C VAL A 172 9.91 -16.51 -17.38
N LYS A 173 9.68 -17.52 -16.55
CA LYS A 173 8.34 -17.81 -16.02
C LYS A 173 8.04 -16.96 -14.80
N GLN A 174 6.89 -16.29 -14.79
CA GLN A 174 6.43 -15.58 -13.62
C GLN A 174 6.06 -16.56 -12.51
N ILE A 175 6.63 -16.40 -11.33
CA ILE A 175 6.37 -17.27 -10.16
C ILE A 175 4.88 -17.24 -9.79
N ALA A 176 4.24 -16.06 -9.82
CA ALA A 176 2.84 -15.90 -9.41
C ALA A 176 1.80 -16.43 -10.41
N THR A 177 2.11 -16.48 -11.71
CA THR A 177 1.12 -16.79 -12.76
C THR A 177 1.49 -17.97 -13.64
N GLY A 178 2.74 -18.44 -13.57
CA GLY A 178 3.30 -19.46 -14.46
C GLY A 178 3.41 -19.06 -15.94
N LYS A 179 3.03 -17.80 -16.28
CA LYS A 179 3.09 -17.29 -17.66
C LYS A 179 4.50 -16.81 -18.00
N ASP A 180 4.87 -16.97 -19.27
CA ASP A 180 6.14 -16.43 -19.75
C ASP A 180 6.09 -14.88 -19.78
N THR A 181 7.17 -14.28 -19.31
CA THR A 181 7.40 -12.84 -19.40
C THR A 181 8.82 -12.56 -19.84
N THR A 182 9.05 -11.37 -20.37
CA THR A 182 10.37 -10.94 -20.78
C THR A 182 10.92 -9.98 -19.75
N ILE A 183 12.07 -10.30 -19.18
CA ILE A 183 12.84 -9.39 -18.32
C ILE A 183 14.03 -8.83 -19.08
N ARG A 184 14.48 -7.65 -18.66
CA ARG A 184 15.67 -7.00 -19.21
C ARG A 184 16.82 -7.18 -18.24
N VAL A 185 17.89 -7.80 -18.71
CA VAL A 185 19.06 -8.14 -17.89
C VAL A 185 20.22 -7.24 -18.29
N LEU A 186 20.94 -6.68 -17.31
CA LEU A 186 22.23 -6.04 -17.44
C LEU A 186 23.30 -7.07 -17.04
N ALA A 187 24.34 -7.21 -17.88
CA ALA A 187 25.38 -8.20 -17.71
C ALA A 187 26.76 -7.59 -17.83
N SER A 188 27.74 -8.18 -17.14
CA SER A 188 29.15 -7.79 -17.25
C SER A 188 29.69 -8.04 -18.66
N PRO A 189 30.84 -7.41 -19.03
CA PRO A 189 31.37 -7.49 -20.39
C PRO A 189 31.72 -8.87 -20.88
N ASP A 190 32.10 -9.78 -20.00
CA ASP A 190 32.50 -11.18 -20.25
C ASP A 190 31.31 -12.12 -20.46
N VAL A 191 30.11 -11.78 -19.98
CA VAL A 191 28.91 -12.62 -20.04
C VAL A 191 28.27 -12.58 -21.42
N THR A 192 27.90 -13.77 -21.94
CA THR A 192 27.15 -13.93 -23.21
C THR A 192 25.64 -14.11 -22.98
N TYR A 193 24.85 -13.94 -24.03
CA TYR A 193 23.42 -14.23 -23.96
C TYR A 193 23.12 -15.70 -23.58
N SER A 194 23.94 -16.63 -24.11
CA SER A 194 23.82 -18.05 -23.80
C SER A 194 24.02 -18.35 -22.33
N ASP A 195 24.96 -17.66 -21.67
CA ASP A 195 25.25 -17.87 -20.24
C ASP A 195 24.05 -17.46 -19.37
N VAL A 196 23.45 -16.31 -19.70
CA VAL A 196 22.24 -15.83 -18.99
C VAL A 196 21.04 -16.77 -19.20
N VAL A 197 20.84 -17.26 -20.44
CA VAL A 197 19.73 -18.14 -20.76
C VAL A 197 19.87 -19.51 -20.11
N LYS A 198 21.07 -20.07 -20.08
CA LYS A 198 21.34 -21.36 -19.38
C LYS A 198 21.12 -21.27 -17.88
N ASN A 199 21.44 -20.13 -17.27
CA ASN A 199 21.40 -19.91 -15.83
C ASN A 199 20.31 -18.92 -15.39
N ARG A 200 19.13 -19.02 -15.98
CA ARG A 200 18.01 -18.08 -15.72
C ARG A 200 17.62 -17.96 -14.24
N GLY A 201 17.77 -19.05 -13.48
CA GLY A 201 17.49 -19.07 -12.04
C GLY A 201 18.46 -18.23 -11.20
N ASN A 202 19.60 -17.86 -11.76
CA ASN A 202 20.66 -17.12 -11.07
C ASN A 202 20.68 -15.63 -11.49
N ILE A 203 19.63 -15.15 -12.16
CA ILE A 203 19.54 -13.71 -12.48
C ILE A 203 19.36 -12.96 -11.17
N GLY A 204 20.34 -12.13 -10.85
CA GLY A 204 20.38 -11.38 -9.61
C GLY A 204 19.39 -10.22 -9.58
N SER A 205 19.15 -9.70 -8.39
CA SER A 205 18.32 -8.52 -8.15
C SER A 205 19.14 -7.41 -7.50
N ILE A 206 18.79 -6.17 -7.77
CA ILE A 206 19.36 -5.02 -7.10
C ILE A 206 18.69 -4.91 -5.74
N VAL A 207 19.50 -4.96 -4.67
CA VAL A 207 19.01 -4.80 -3.29
C VAL A 207 19.13 -3.36 -2.79
N ASP A 208 20.04 -2.59 -3.36
CA ASP A 208 20.23 -1.18 -3.03
C ASP A 208 18.98 -0.37 -3.38
N PHE A 209 18.60 0.56 -2.51
CA PHE A 209 17.43 1.42 -2.72
C PHE A 209 17.76 2.88 -2.40
N SER A 210 16.94 3.79 -2.91
CA SER A 210 17.06 5.23 -2.63
C SER A 210 15.69 5.83 -2.32
N GLU A 211 15.62 6.69 -1.31
CA GLU A 211 14.40 7.42 -0.94
C GLU A 211 14.50 8.93 -1.27
N ASP A 212 15.66 9.39 -1.68
CA ASP A 212 15.95 10.80 -1.97
C ASP A 212 16.07 11.14 -3.46
N GLY A 213 15.54 10.26 -4.33
CA GLY A 213 15.55 10.43 -5.78
C GLY A 213 16.87 10.05 -6.44
N GLY A 214 17.57 9.06 -5.89
CA GLY A 214 18.81 8.48 -6.42
C GLY A 214 20.06 9.31 -6.08
N ARG A 215 20.01 10.16 -5.07
CA ARG A 215 21.18 10.93 -4.60
C ARG A 215 22.10 10.10 -3.72
N THR A 216 21.47 9.33 -2.83
CA THR A 216 22.15 8.37 -1.96
C THR A 216 21.51 7.01 -2.11
N TYR A 217 22.34 5.96 -2.03
CA TYR A 217 21.90 4.57 -2.10
C TYR A 217 22.31 3.84 -0.82
N PHE A 218 21.42 2.98 -0.36
CA PHE A 218 21.61 2.19 0.83
C PHE A 218 21.45 0.72 0.49
N LYS A 219 22.39 -0.11 0.93
CA LYS A 219 22.27 -1.57 0.88
C LYS A 219 21.55 -2.01 2.16
N PRO A 220 20.42 -2.76 2.09
CA PRO A 220 19.80 -3.31 3.29
C PRO A 220 20.80 -4.20 4.02
N GLU A 221 20.98 -3.97 5.30
CA GLU A 221 21.77 -4.88 6.12
C GLU A 221 20.96 -6.15 6.37
N THR A 222 21.63 -7.31 6.38
CA THR A 222 20.99 -8.57 6.77
C THR A 222 20.63 -8.49 8.25
N PRO A 223 19.36 -8.66 8.62
CA PRO A 223 18.95 -8.61 10.01
C PRO A 223 19.72 -9.61 10.87
N LYS A 224 20.17 -9.16 12.05
CA LYS A 224 20.78 -10.03 13.04
C LYS A 224 19.75 -11.08 13.49
N SER A 225 20.17 -12.34 13.52
CA SER A 225 19.39 -13.44 14.09
C SER A 225 19.92 -13.81 15.46
N ILE A 226 19.03 -14.29 16.32
CA ILE A 226 19.39 -14.94 17.59
C ILE A 226 19.39 -16.46 17.42
N SER A 227 20.03 -17.18 18.36
CA SER A 227 19.90 -18.65 18.41
C SER A 227 18.49 -19.06 18.81
N ALA A 228 17.99 -20.15 18.22
CA ALA A 228 16.73 -20.77 18.60
C ALA A 228 16.72 -21.23 20.08
N ASP A 229 17.87 -21.51 20.67
CA ASP A 229 17.99 -21.94 22.08
C ASP A 229 17.56 -20.81 23.05
N ARG A 230 17.70 -19.54 22.63
CA ARG A 230 17.25 -18.39 23.44
C ARG A 230 15.72 -18.25 23.47
N VAL A 231 15.00 -19.04 22.65
CA VAL A 231 13.54 -18.96 22.51
C VAL A 231 12.89 -20.22 23.07
N MET A 232 12.09 -20.06 24.12
CA MET A 232 11.18 -21.06 24.63
C MET A 232 9.80 -20.86 23.99
N VAL A 233 9.16 -21.92 23.53
CA VAL A 233 7.79 -21.90 23.02
C VAL A 233 6.85 -22.33 24.13
N ARG A 234 5.82 -21.53 24.39
CA ARG A 234 4.71 -21.91 25.28
C ARG A 234 3.54 -22.29 24.38
N TYR A 235 3.24 -23.58 24.35
CA TYR A 235 2.19 -24.15 23.51
C TYR A 235 0.78 -23.95 24.12
N SER A 236 -0.25 -24.29 23.33
CA SER A 236 -1.65 -24.15 23.72
C SER A 236 -1.95 -24.84 25.08
N GLU A 237 -1.46 -26.05 25.26
CA GLU A 237 -1.64 -26.87 26.48
C GLU A 237 -0.96 -26.27 27.69
N GLN A 238 0.03 -25.42 27.47
CA GLN A 238 0.83 -24.74 28.51
C GLN A 238 0.30 -23.32 28.79
N GLY A 239 -0.88 -22.97 28.27
CA GLY A 239 -1.47 -21.62 28.39
C GLY A 239 -1.01 -20.62 27.34
N GLY A 240 -0.26 -21.05 26.32
CA GLY A 240 0.17 -20.18 25.24
C GLY A 240 -0.97 -19.63 24.38
N LYS A 241 -2.09 -20.37 24.31
CA LYS A 241 -3.31 -19.92 23.61
C LYS A 241 -3.85 -18.58 24.15
N ASP A 242 -3.81 -18.36 25.47
CA ASP A 242 -4.34 -17.18 26.10
C ASP A 242 -3.52 -15.91 25.79
N LYS A 243 -2.31 -16.10 25.29
CA LYS A 243 -1.40 -15.01 24.90
C LYS A 243 -0.88 -15.22 23.46
N ASP A 244 -1.66 -15.83 22.58
CA ASP A 244 -1.23 -16.17 21.22
C ASP A 244 -0.69 -14.95 20.47
N GLY A 245 0.58 -15.08 20.02
CA GLY A 245 1.28 -13.99 19.35
C GLY A 245 2.07 -13.04 20.27
N VAL A 246 2.04 -13.22 21.60
CA VAL A 246 2.87 -12.45 22.53
C VAL A 246 4.27 -13.02 22.61
N ILE A 247 5.26 -12.13 22.54
CA ILE A 247 6.68 -12.39 22.73
C ILE A 247 7.09 -11.80 24.08
N GLU A 248 7.24 -12.65 25.10
CA GLU A 248 7.63 -12.21 26.42
C GLU A 248 9.17 -12.15 26.51
N LEU A 249 9.72 -10.97 26.82
CA LEU A 249 11.15 -10.69 26.83
C LEU A 249 11.71 -10.68 28.26
N ARG A 250 12.87 -11.28 28.45
CA ARG A 250 13.66 -11.14 29.68
C ARG A 250 14.13 -9.70 29.83
N ARG A 251 13.94 -9.11 31.01
CA ARG A 251 14.45 -7.76 31.30
C ARG A 251 15.98 -7.73 31.35
N GLY A 252 16.55 -6.62 30.90
CA GLY A 252 17.99 -6.37 31.01
C GLY A 252 18.85 -7.07 29.95
N VAL A 253 18.23 -7.68 28.94
CA VAL A 253 18.95 -8.26 27.78
C VAL A 253 19.20 -7.15 26.76
N PRO A 254 20.47 -6.78 26.47
CA PRO A 254 20.77 -5.58 25.69
C PRO A 254 20.23 -5.60 24.26
N ASP A 255 20.33 -6.75 23.56
CA ASP A 255 19.88 -6.89 22.17
C ASP A 255 18.36 -7.12 22.02
N LEU A 256 17.62 -7.18 23.14
CA LEU A 256 16.17 -7.33 23.21
C LEU A 256 15.49 -6.16 23.94
N ASN A 257 16.11 -4.99 23.94
CA ASN A 257 15.62 -3.83 24.68
C ASN A 257 14.61 -3.02 23.83
N LEU A 258 13.38 -2.87 24.37
CA LEU A 258 12.32 -2.05 23.78
C LEU A 258 12.53 -0.53 23.97
N GLY A 259 13.61 -0.12 24.66
CA GLY A 259 13.84 1.29 25.00
C GLY A 259 12.84 1.80 26.02
N GLN A 260 12.13 2.88 25.70
CA GLN A 260 11.10 3.45 26.56
C GLN A 260 9.72 2.81 26.36
N ALA A 261 9.54 2.06 25.25
CA ALA A 261 8.27 1.42 24.94
C ALA A 261 8.01 0.23 25.87
N LYS A 262 6.79 0.07 26.34
CA LYS A 262 6.36 -1.08 27.14
C LYS A 262 5.97 -2.27 26.27
N TYR A 263 5.53 -2.01 25.06
CA TYR A 263 5.17 -3.00 24.06
C TYR A 263 5.53 -2.52 22.65
N ALA A 264 5.85 -3.46 21.79
CA ALA A 264 6.11 -3.19 20.37
C ALA A 264 5.78 -4.41 19.53
N GLN A 265 5.19 -4.20 18.36
CA GLN A 265 5.07 -5.25 17.35
C GLN A 265 6.42 -5.42 16.66
N VAL A 266 6.97 -6.62 16.75
CA VAL A 266 8.34 -6.89 16.29
C VAL A 266 8.43 -8.07 15.34
N ARG A 267 9.58 -8.13 14.68
CA ARG A 267 10.09 -9.32 13.99
C ARG A 267 11.48 -9.60 14.55
N ILE A 268 11.75 -10.84 14.92
CA ILE A 268 13.04 -11.28 15.47
C ILE A 268 13.53 -12.45 14.64
N GLY A 269 14.66 -12.28 13.94
CA GLY A 269 15.30 -13.35 13.19
C GLY A 269 15.83 -14.45 14.11
N VAL A 270 15.68 -15.72 13.71
CA VAL A 270 16.13 -16.91 14.43
C VAL A 270 16.92 -17.80 13.49
N ASP A 271 18.14 -18.17 13.87
CA ASP A 271 19.09 -19.04 13.13
C ASP A 271 19.26 -18.65 11.65
N GLY A 272 19.07 -17.37 11.29
CA GLY A 272 19.21 -16.84 9.94
C GLY A 272 18.21 -17.37 8.91
N SER A 273 17.28 -18.22 9.32
CA SER A 273 16.33 -18.91 8.43
C SER A 273 14.87 -18.71 8.78
N HIS A 274 14.56 -18.40 10.02
CA HIS A 274 13.20 -18.22 10.54
C HIS A 274 13.07 -16.91 11.30
N TYR A 275 11.84 -16.54 11.64
CA TYR A 275 11.57 -15.37 12.49
C TYR A 275 10.34 -15.56 13.37
N LEU A 276 10.38 -14.90 14.53
CA LEU A 276 9.24 -14.63 15.38
C LEU A 276 8.47 -13.42 14.85
N LYS A 277 7.15 -13.52 14.90
CA LYS A 277 6.23 -12.41 14.63
C LYS A 277 5.32 -12.25 15.85
N GLY A 278 5.29 -11.10 16.46
CA GLY A 278 4.39 -10.92 17.61
C GLY A 278 4.50 -9.55 18.26
N MET A 279 3.75 -9.40 19.35
CA MET A 279 3.81 -8.27 20.25
C MET A 279 4.83 -8.55 21.36
N ALA A 280 5.94 -7.85 21.33
CA ALA A 280 6.98 -7.95 22.37
C ALA A 280 6.59 -7.15 23.60
N MET A 281 6.71 -7.75 24.76
CA MET A 281 6.47 -7.18 26.07
C MET A 281 7.45 -7.77 27.07
N TYR A 282 7.80 -7.04 28.12
CA TYR A 282 8.63 -7.62 29.19
C TYR A 282 7.81 -8.55 30.08
N THR A 283 8.47 -9.64 30.51
CA THR A 283 7.92 -10.54 31.55
C THR A 283 8.69 -10.40 32.84
N ASP A 284 7.99 -10.59 33.96
CA ASP A 284 8.58 -10.72 35.29
C ASP A 284 8.75 -12.21 35.69
N GLU A 285 8.32 -13.13 34.79
CA GLU A 285 8.52 -14.58 34.96
C GLU A 285 9.99 -14.94 34.94
N LYS A 286 10.42 -15.82 35.85
CA LYS A 286 11.80 -16.31 35.86
C LYS A 286 12.00 -17.32 34.73
N LEU A 287 12.76 -16.93 33.73
CA LEU A 287 13.09 -17.81 32.61
C LEU A 287 14.27 -18.72 32.94
N PRO A 288 14.34 -19.93 32.35
CA PRO A 288 15.49 -20.80 32.45
C PRO A 288 16.78 -20.13 31.96
N ASP A 289 17.94 -20.64 32.42
CA ASP A 289 19.22 -20.10 31.96
C ASP A 289 19.39 -20.30 30.45
N GLY A 290 19.90 -19.27 29.79
CA GLY A 290 20.07 -19.24 28.34
C GLY A 290 18.78 -18.89 27.53
N VAL A 291 17.60 -18.90 28.15
CA VAL A 291 16.34 -18.49 27.51
C VAL A 291 16.05 -17.02 27.77
N ASP A 292 15.89 -16.24 26.75
CA ASP A 292 15.60 -14.79 26.86
C ASP A 292 14.21 -14.41 26.36
N ILE A 293 13.55 -15.33 25.66
CA ILE A 293 12.23 -15.12 25.03
C ILE A 293 11.31 -16.30 25.35
N ILE A 294 10.06 -15.98 25.73
CA ILE A 294 8.94 -16.91 25.66
C ILE A 294 8.06 -16.48 24.49
N PHE A 295 7.84 -17.36 23.53
CA PHE A 295 6.89 -17.16 22.46
C PHE A 295 5.61 -17.95 22.72
N ASN A 296 4.50 -17.24 22.91
CA ASN A 296 3.19 -17.85 23.16
C ASN A 296 2.49 -18.16 21.84
N THR A 297 1.90 -19.35 21.74
CA THR A 297 1.24 -19.80 20.51
C THR A 297 0.01 -20.67 20.81
N ASN A 298 -0.96 -20.62 19.92
CA ASN A 298 -2.13 -21.51 19.92
C ASN A 298 -1.85 -22.90 19.33
N LYS A 299 -0.60 -23.16 18.90
CA LYS A 299 -0.21 -24.48 18.35
C LYS A 299 -0.05 -25.51 19.47
N HIS A 300 -0.27 -26.79 19.09
CA HIS A 300 -0.16 -27.91 20.00
C HIS A 300 1.28 -28.29 20.27
N GLU A 301 1.53 -28.84 21.45
CA GLU A 301 2.79 -29.43 21.83
C GLU A 301 3.21 -30.49 20.80
N GLY A 302 4.49 -30.54 20.48
CA GLY A 302 5.01 -31.40 19.39
C GLY A 302 5.10 -30.70 18.02
N THR A 303 4.49 -29.52 17.84
CA THR A 303 4.75 -28.71 16.66
C THR A 303 6.21 -28.24 16.65
N PRO A 304 7.01 -28.52 15.60
CA PRO A 304 8.41 -28.13 15.57
C PRO A 304 8.60 -26.61 15.69
N LYS A 305 9.59 -26.18 16.47
CA LYS A 305 9.94 -24.76 16.59
C LYS A 305 10.30 -24.17 15.23
N LEU A 306 11.17 -24.84 14.49
CA LEU A 306 11.66 -24.50 13.15
C LEU A 306 11.18 -25.55 12.13
N GLY A 307 10.80 -25.11 10.93
CA GLY A 307 10.34 -26.02 9.89
C GLY A 307 9.60 -25.33 8.74
N PRO A 308 8.94 -26.09 7.86
CA PRO A 308 8.17 -25.53 6.76
C PRO A 308 7.05 -24.60 7.23
N LYS A 309 6.69 -23.60 6.42
CA LYS A 309 5.78 -22.51 6.74
C LYS A 309 4.48 -22.91 7.46
N ASP A 310 3.91 -24.04 7.12
CA ASP A 310 2.61 -24.47 7.64
C ASP A 310 2.71 -25.49 8.77
N ASN A 311 3.92 -26.01 9.06
CA ASN A 311 4.17 -27.09 10.02
C ASN A 311 5.22 -26.73 11.09
N SER A 312 5.39 -25.44 11.39
CA SER A 312 6.31 -24.97 12.43
C SER A 312 5.73 -23.82 13.22
N VAL A 313 6.27 -23.56 14.39
CA VAL A 313 5.87 -22.44 15.26
C VAL A 313 6.37 -21.13 14.67
N LEU A 314 7.67 -21.05 14.37
CA LEU A 314 8.29 -19.88 13.77
C LEU A 314 8.05 -19.86 12.24
N LYS A 315 8.04 -18.68 11.67
CA LYS A 315 7.85 -18.50 10.23
C LYS A 315 9.18 -18.50 9.50
N PRO A 316 9.33 -19.22 8.37
CA PRO A 316 10.53 -19.11 7.55
C PRO A 316 10.66 -17.69 6.96
N MET A 317 11.89 -17.20 6.85
CA MET A 317 12.18 -15.92 6.20
C MET A 317 11.81 -15.96 4.72
N GLY A 318 11.42 -14.83 4.17
CA GLY A 318 11.17 -14.65 2.73
C GLY A 318 12.48 -14.69 1.94
N SER A 319 12.38 -15.03 0.65
CA SER A 319 13.51 -15.03 -0.27
C SER A 319 13.96 -13.64 -0.72
N ASP A 320 13.23 -12.58 -0.38
CA ASP A 320 13.58 -11.20 -0.68
C ASP A 320 14.48 -10.63 0.44
N PRO A 321 15.78 -10.42 0.17
CA PRO A 321 16.71 -9.88 1.16
C PRO A 321 16.34 -8.48 1.67
N SER A 322 15.63 -7.70 0.87
CA SER A 322 15.18 -6.36 1.25
C SER A 322 13.97 -6.38 2.19
N ASN A 323 13.25 -7.49 2.24
CA ASN A 323 12.07 -7.68 3.09
C ASN A 323 11.94 -9.13 3.61
N PRO A 324 12.91 -9.62 4.37
CA PRO A 324 12.95 -11.03 4.81
C PRO A 324 11.78 -11.41 5.74
N PHE A 325 11.18 -10.43 6.40
CA PHE A 325 10.06 -10.63 7.33
C PHE A 325 8.67 -10.39 6.73
N GLY A 326 8.58 -9.99 5.47
CA GLY A 326 7.30 -9.68 4.80
C GLY A 326 6.50 -8.56 5.45
N ALA A 327 7.17 -7.61 6.13
CA ALA A 327 6.54 -6.49 6.82
C ALA A 327 7.35 -5.20 6.65
N SER A 328 6.67 -4.05 6.61
CA SER A 328 7.32 -2.75 6.69
C SER A 328 7.85 -2.55 8.11
N LEU A 329 9.15 -2.33 8.25
CA LEU A 329 9.81 -2.11 9.53
C LEU A 329 10.05 -0.61 9.75
N LYS A 330 9.99 -0.17 11.01
CA LYS A 330 10.50 1.15 11.38
C LYS A 330 12.02 1.15 11.21
N LYS A 331 12.51 2.17 10.54
CA LYS A 331 13.93 2.39 10.31
C LYS A 331 14.42 3.46 11.28
N GLU A 332 15.65 3.33 11.76
CA GLU A 332 16.31 4.40 12.50
C GLU A 332 16.57 5.62 11.59
N GLU A 333 16.89 6.76 12.20
CA GLU A 333 17.20 8.00 11.47
C GLU A 333 18.08 7.75 10.26
N GLN A 334 17.68 8.32 9.13
CA GLN A 334 18.34 8.22 7.83
C GLN A 334 18.23 6.87 7.09
N LEU A 335 17.31 5.98 7.46
CA LEU A 335 16.93 4.80 6.66
C LEU A 335 18.04 3.76 6.43
N LYS A 336 19.14 3.82 7.19
CA LYS A 336 20.30 2.95 6.96
C LYS A 336 20.18 1.57 7.56
N LEU A 337 19.37 1.41 8.62
CA LEU A 337 19.34 0.19 9.41
C LEU A 337 17.92 -0.33 9.61
N VAL A 338 17.80 -1.65 9.52
CA VAL A 338 16.55 -2.39 9.76
C VAL A 338 16.34 -2.61 11.26
N GLN A 339 17.42 -2.63 12.03
CA GLN A 339 17.47 -2.90 13.47
C GLN A 339 18.05 -1.73 14.23
N ARG A 340 17.60 -1.55 15.47
CA ARG A 340 18.18 -0.56 16.39
C ARG A 340 19.60 -0.95 16.77
N HIS A 341 20.42 0.06 17.09
CA HIS A 341 21.70 -0.15 17.71
C HIS A 341 21.57 -0.13 19.24
N TYR A 342 22.44 -0.89 19.90
CA TYR A 342 22.71 -0.75 21.32
C TYR A 342 24.21 -0.75 21.56
N THR A 343 24.64 -0.19 22.67
CA THR A 343 26.05 -0.22 23.09
C THR A 343 26.26 -1.41 24.01
N ASP A 344 27.17 -2.30 23.64
CA ASP A 344 27.51 -3.47 24.46
C ASP A 344 28.38 -3.08 25.68
N LYS A 345 28.74 -4.07 26.49
CA LYS A 345 29.54 -3.85 27.72
C LYS A 345 30.92 -3.26 27.44
N ASP A 346 31.44 -3.48 26.25
CA ASP A 346 32.76 -3.01 25.81
C ASP A 346 32.68 -1.64 25.09
N GLY A 347 31.52 -0.98 25.12
CA GLY A 347 31.28 0.32 24.49
C GLY A 347 31.11 0.26 22.97
N LYS A 348 31.03 -0.91 22.38
CA LYS A 348 30.89 -1.11 20.94
C LYS A 348 29.42 -1.09 20.50
N GLN A 349 29.15 -0.43 19.38
CA GLN A 349 27.83 -0.42 18.77
C GLN A 349 27.51 -1.78 18.15
N GLN A 350 26.38 -2.35 18.53
CA GLN A 350 25.85 -3.64 18.07
C GLN A 350 24.44 -3.46 17.54
N LEU A 351 24.03 -4.31 16.58
CA LEU A 351 22.65 -4.37 16.12
C LEU A 351 21.76 -5.10 17.12
N SER A 352 20.60 -4.52 17.45
CA SER A 352 19.54 -5.19 18.20
C SER A 352 18.95 -6.36 17.42
N ALA A 353 18.41 -7.34 18.12
CA ALA A 353 17.64 -8.42 17.49
C ALA A 353 16.20 -7.98 17.15
N LEU A 354 15.73 -6.85 17.69
CA LEU A 354 14.37 -6.36 17.52
C LEU A 354 14.23 -5.54 16.24
N ASN A 355 13.42 -6.02 15.30
CA ASN A 355 12.98 -5.27 14.13
C ASN A 355 11.58 -4.75 14.40
N ILE A 356 11.44 -3.45 14.62
CA ILE A 356 10.18 -2.81 15.03
C ILE A 356 9.27 -2.60 13.82
N VAL A 357 8.04 -3.08 13.92
CA VAL A 357 6.96 -2.79 12.98
C VAL A 357 6.16 -1.60 13.47
N ASN A 358 5.66 -1.67 14.71
CA ASN A 358 4.99 -0.60 15.43
C ASN A 358 5.42 -0.62 16.90
N GLU A 359 5.42 0.51 17.54
CA GLU A 359 5.71 0.62 18.97
C GLU A 359 4.72 1.53 19.68
N GLU A 360 4.71 1.50 20.99
CA GLU A 360 3.91 2.38 21.83
C GLU A 360 3.95 3.82 21.32
N GLY A 361 2.78 4.45 21.13
CA GLY A 361 2.61 5.79 20.58
C GLY A 361 2.45 5.85 19.05
N SER A 362 2.61 4.74 18.33
CA SER A 362 2.55 4.73 16.85
C SER A 362 1.26 4.14 16.26
N TRP A 363 0.43 3.50 17.05
CA TRP A 363 -0.78 2.82 16.59
C TRP A 363 -1.93 3.76 16.22
N GLY A 364 -1.96 4.97 16.76
CA GLY A 364 -3.01 5.96 16.54
C GLY A 364 -3.08 6.57 15.15
N GLU A 365 -2.08 6.35 14.30
CA GLU A 365 -2.03 6.86 12.92
C GLU A 365 -2.80 5.99 11.94
N TRP A 366 -3.22 4.79 12.31
CA TRP A 366 -3.92 3.85 11.45
C TRP A 366 -5.42 4.17 11.39
N SER A 367 -5.81 4.77 10.29
CA SER A 367 -7.16 4.85 9.73
C SER A 367 -8.33 5.18 10.69
N LYS A 368 -8.71 6.44 10.74
CA LYS A 368 -10.00 6.93 11.29
C LYS A 368 -11.21 6.53 10.42
N THR A 369 -11.18 5.36 9.79
CA THR A 369 -12.21 4.94 8.84
C THR A 369 -13.05 3.79 9.40
N ILE A 370 -14.35 3.81 9.11
CA ILE A 370 -15.28 2.72 9.42
C ILE A 370 -15.61 2.00 8.11
N SER A 371 -15.60 0.67 8.12
CA SER A 371 -16.03 -0.06 6.93
C SER A 371 -17.54 0.12 6.70
N SER A 372 -17.94 0.20 5.44
CA SER A 372 -19.36 0.20 5.05
C SER A 372 -20.09 -1.05 5.58
N GLN A 373 -19.38 -2.16 5.74
CA GLN A 373 -19.88 -3.39 6.33
C GLN A 373 -20.32 -3.22 7.80
N PHE A 374 -19.61 -2.42 8.59
CA PHE A 374 -20.03 -2.10 9.96
C PHE A 374 -21.33 -1.29 9.96
N LEU A 375 -21.37 -0.21 9.16
CA LEU A 375 -22.55 0.68 9.12
C LEU A 375 -23.83 -0.05 8.66
N SER A 376 -23.71 -0.98 7.71
CA SER A 376 -24.87 -1.78 7.23
C SER A 376 -25.49 -2.65 8.31
N LYS A 377 -24.79 -2.91 9.41
CA LYS A 377 -25.23 -3.73 10.54
C LYS A 377 -25.65 -2.91 11.77
N GLN A 378 -25.60 -1.59 11.65
CA GLN A 378 -25.99 -0.66 12.71
C GLN A 378 -27.38 -0.05 12.48
N SER A 379 -27.82 0.78 13.43
CA SER A 379 -29.10 1.46 13.28
C SER A 379 -29.11 2.38 12.06
N PRO A 380 -30.23 2.45 11.32
CA PRO A 380 -30.33 3.35 10.17
C PRO A 380 -30.09 4.80 10.49
N SER A 381 -30.47 5.25 11.69
CA SER A 381 -30.23 6.63 12.14
C SER A 381 -28.74 6.93 12.30
N LEU A 382 -27.95 5.98 12.82
CA LEU A 382 -26.51 6.10 12.91
C LEU A 382 -25.86 6.11 11.52
N ALA A 383 -26.26 5.16 10.67
CA ALA A 383 -25.75 5.07 9.31
C ALA A 383 -26.06 6.34 8.51
N LYS A 384 -27.29 6.86 8.61
CA LYS A 384 -27.66 8.13 7.96
C LYS A 384 -26.80 9.29 8.43
N ARG A 385 -26.67 9.49 9.74
CA ARG A 385 -25.90 10.59 10.30
C ARG A 385 -24.43 10.54 9.86
N GLN A 386 -23.86 9.32 9.79
CA GLN A 386 -22.50 9.12 9.31
C GLN A 386 -22.35 9.48 7.82
N LEU A 387 -23.31 9.06 7.00
CA LEU A 387 -23.33 9.36 5.57
C LEU A 387 -23.57 10.83 5.28
N ASP A 388 -24.48 11.49 6.01
CA ASP A 388 -24.77 12.93 5.85
C ASP A 388 -23.51 13.74 6.16
N LEU A 389 -22.80 13.45 7.27
CA LEU A 389 -21.54 14.12 7.61
C LEU A 389 -20.44 13.89 6.59
N ALA A 390 -20.29 12.66 6.10
CA ALA A 390 -19.32 12.33 5.06
C ALA A 390 -19.65 13.06 3.74
N TYR A 391 -20.93 13.16 3.40
CA TYR A 391 -21.41 13.90 2.24
C TYR A 391 -21.10 15.38 2.35
N ASP A 392 -21.38 16.01 3.49
CA ASP A 392 -21.16 17.46 3.71
C ASP A 392 -19.66 17.79 3.60
N ILE A 393 -18.79 16.95 4.16
CA ILE A 393 -17.33 17.09 4.05
C ILE A 393 -16.91 17.02 2.57
N LYS A 394 -17.37 16.00 1.84
CA LYS A 394 -17.02 15.82 0.41
C LYS A 394 -17.63 16.89 -0.48
N LYS A 395 -18.80 17.39 -0.14
CA LYS A 395 -19.42 18.51 -0.85
C LYS A 395 -18.60 19.79 -0.71
N SER A 396 -18.16 20.11 0.51
CA SER A 396 -17.29 21.27 0.76
C SER A 396 -15.99 21.15 -0.03
N GLU A 397 -15.33 20.00 0.00
CA GLU A 397 -14.10 19.73 -0.77
C GLU A 397 -14.32 19.86 -2.28
N PHE A 398 -15.45 19.36 -2.79
CA PHE A 398 -15.83 19.53 -4.20
C PHE A 398 -16.01 20.99 -4.57
N ASP A 399 -16.71 21.77 -3.75
CA ASP A 399 -16.95 23.19 -3.98
C ASP A 399 -15.62 23.99 -3.96
N ASP A 400 -14.69 23.64 -3.06
CA ASP A 400 -13.34 24.20 -3.03
C ASP A 400 -12.57 23.90 -4.33
N ILE A 401 -12.61 22.65 -4.79
CA ILE A 401 -11.99 22.25 -6.06
C ILE A 401 -12.63 23.00 -7.24
N MET A 402 -13.95 23.18 -7.23
CA MET A 402 -14.66 23.92 -8.28
C MET A 402 -14.31 25.42 -8.30
N SER A 403 -13.88 25.98 -7.18
CA SER A 403 -13.40 27.36 -7.09
C SER A 403 -12.01 27.58 -7.74
N VAL A 404 -11.22 26.50 -7.94
CA VAL A 404 -9.88 26.59 -8.55
C VAL A 404 -9.98 27.10 -9.98
N THR A 405 -9.26 28.16 -10.29
CA THR A 405 -9.30 28.82 -11.61
C THR A 405 -8.44 28.13 -12.66
N ASN A 406 -7.33 27.50 -12.27
CA ASN A 406 -6.42 26.80 -13.20
C ASN A 406 -7.02 25.47 -13.69
N PRO A 407 -7.31 25.31 -15.00
CA PRO A 407 -7.98 24.12 -15.53
C PRO A 407 -7.18 22.82 -15.35
N ALA A 408 -5.86 22.88 -15.45
CA ALA A 408 -5.00 21.69 -15.30
C ALA A 408 -4.96 21.20 -13.85
N VAL A 409 -4.85 22.13 -12.89
CA VAL A 409 -4.88 21.83 -11.45
C VAL A 409 -6.26 21.31 -11.08
N LYS A 410 -7.34 22.01 -11.47
CA LYS A 410 -8.73 21.57 -11.24
C LYS A 410 -8.97 20.14 -11.74
N LYS A 411 -8.54 19.83 -12.96
CA LYS A 411 -8.69 18.48 -13.54
C LYS A 411 -7.98 17.40 -12.71
N ASN A 412 -6.77 17.69 -12.23
CA ASN A 412 -6.01 16.73 -11.40
C ASN A 412 -6.68 16.54 -10.04
N LEU A 413 -7.11 17.62 -9.39
CA LEU A 413 -7.82 17.58 -8.12
C LEU A 413 -9.15 16.83 -8.24
N LEU A 414 -9.94 17.06 -9.30
CA LEU A 414 -11.19 16.33 -9.56
C LEU A 414 -10.93 14.82 -9.78
N LYS A 415 -9.79 14.47 -10.37
CA LYS A 415 -9.43 13.05 -10.53
C LYS A 415 -9.09 12.40 -9.18
N SER A 416 -8.26 13.06 -8.35
CA SER A 416 -7.94 12.59 -7.00
C SER A 416 -9.21 12.51 -6.15
N PHE A 417 -10.06 13.52 -6.17
CA PHE A 417 -11.34 13.53 -5.49
C PHE A 417 -12.24 12.36 -5.90
N SER A 418 -12.32 12.04 -7.19
CA SER A 418 -13.08 10.87 -7.67
C SER A 418 -12.52 9.55 -7.13
N ASP A 419 -11.18 9.40 -7.10
CA ASP A 419 -10.52 8.21 -6.56
C ASP A 419 -10.73 8.10 -5.04
N GLU A 420 -10.74 9.22 -4.31
CA GLU A 420 -11.05 9.29 -2.87
C GLU A 420 -12.50 8.97 -2.57
N CYS A 421 -13.47 9.51 -3.32
CA CYS A 421 -14.88 9.15 -3.16
C CYS A 421 -15.11 7.64 -3.37
N ASP A 422 -14.40 7.03 -4.32
CA ASP A 422 -14.44 5.58 -4.54
C ASP A 422 -13.87 4.79 -3.35
N ALA A 423 -12.82 5.31 -2.70
CA ALA A 423 -12.24 4.72 -1.50
C ALA A 423 -13.18 4.88 -0.30
N ASP A 424 -13.75 6.08 -0.11
CA ASP A 424 -14.67 6.40 0.98
C ASP A 424 -15.99 5.62 0.89
N ALA A 425 -16.42 5.20 -0.30
CA ALA A 425 -17.57 4.30 -0.45
C ALA A 425 -17.35 2.93 0.24
N VAL A 426 -16.09 2.52 0.43
CA VAL A 426 -15.71 1.25 1.10
C VAL A 426 -15.29 1.50 2.54
N HIS A 427 -14.60 2.61 2.82
CA HIS A 427 -14.04 2.97 4.11
C HIS A 427 -14.43 4.40 4.48
N LEU A 428 -15.61 4.55 5.07
CA LEU A 428 -16.11 5.86 5.49
C LEU A 428 -15.33 6.43 6.68
N SER A 429 -15.07 7.73 6.65
CA SER A 429 -14.55 8.42 7.84
C SER A 429 -15.54 8.31 9.01
N ALA A 430 -15.03 8.02 10.20
CA ALA A 430 -15.84 7.84 11.38
C ALA A 430 -16.24 9.18 12.03
N ALA A 431 -16.74 10.13 11.25
CA ALA A 431 -17.01 11.49 11.67
C ALA A 431 -18.15 11.61 12.72
N ALA A 432 -19.08 10.66 12.73
CA ALA A 432 -20.25 10.69 13.61
C ALA A 432 -20.09 9.93 14.94
N LEU A 433 -18.93 9.31 15.18
CA LEU A 433 -18.68 8.53 16.40
C LEU A 433 -17.72 9.32 17.31
N PRO A 434 -18.21 9.91 18.41
CA PRO A 434 -17.36 10.68 19.29
C PRO A 434 -16.39 9.79 20.06
N ARG A 435 -15.19 10.30 20.34
CA ARG A 435 -14.14 9.66 21.14
C ARG A 435 -13.77 8.24 20.73
N GLN A 436 -13.96 7.88 19.46
CA GLN A 436 -13.52 6.60 18.94
C GLN A 436 -12.01 6.60 18.72
N GLY A 437 -11.37 5.44 18.85
CA GLY A 437 -9.94 5.30 18.58
C GLY A 437 -9.57 3.88 18.20
N TRP A 438 -8.56 3.76 17.34
CA TRP A 438 -7.91 2.49 17.03
C TRP A 438 -6.86 2.20 18.09
N HIS A 439 -6.90 0.97 18.62
CA HIS A 439 -6.00 0.53 19.68
C HIS A 439 -5.50 -0.88 19.38
N ALA A 440 -4.22 -1.12 19.64
CA ALA A 440 -3.69 -2.48 19.69
C ALA A 440 -4.31 -3.21 20.89
N ILE A 441 -4.56 -4.51 20.75
CA ILE A 441 -5.06 -5.34 21.86
C ILE A 441 -3.91 -6.04 22.55
N LEU A 442 -3.95 -6.05 23.89
CA LEU A 442 -2.98 -6.74 24.74
C LEU A 442 -3.70 -7.67 25.72
N PRO A 443 -3.16 -8.87 26.00
CA PRO A 443 -3.82 -9.81 26.90
C PRO A 443 -3.63 -9.40 28.35
N ILE A 444 -4.74 -9.30 29.08
CA ILE A 444 -4.77 -9.06 30.53
C ILE A 444 -5.69 -10.11 31.15
N PRO A 445 -5.16 -11.29 31.49
CA PRO A 445 -5.94 -12.40 32.01
C PRO A 445 -6.70 -12.12 33.30
N SER A 446 -6.24 -11.17 34.14
CA SER A 446 -6.93 -10.81 35.39
C SER A 446 -8.19 -9.98 35.22
N LEU A 447 -8.44 -9.42 34.03
CA LEU A 447 -9.72 -8.78 33.72
C LEU A 447 -10.79 -9.85 33.52
N SER A 448 -12.03 -9.53 33.86
CA SER A 448 -13.15 -10.38 33.47
C SER A 448 -13.42 -10.28 31.95
N ASP A 449 -14.17 -11.23 31.40
CA ASP A 449 -14.61 -11.22 29.99
C ASP A 449 -15.62 -10.09 29.67
N LYS A 450 -15.98 -9.28 30.65
CA LYS A 450 -16.86 -8.10 30.53
C LYS A 450 -16.13 -6.79 30.76
N GLU A 451 -14.83 -6.84 31.01
CA GLU A 451 -14.01 -5.67 31.32
C GLU A 451 -12.94 -5.41 30.29
N ILE A 452 -12.53 -4.15 30.22
CA ILE A 452 -11.43 -3.66 29.38
C ILE A 452 -10.61 -2.63 30.15
N TYR A 453 -9.30 -2.69 30.06
CA TYR A 453 -8.42 -1.61 30.47
C TYR A 453 -8.22 -0.64 29.31
N ALA A 454 -8.68 0.60 29.45
CA ALA A 454 -8.66 1.59 28.38
C ALA A 454 -8.46 3.01 28.94
N PRO A 455 -7.20 3.48 29.11
CA PRO A 455 -6.89 4.74 29.78
C PRO A 455 -7.49 5.99 29.13
N ASN A 456 -7.83 5.94 27.84
CA ASN A 456 -8.46 7.04 27.11
C ASN A 456 -9.95 7.24 27.45
N TYR A 457 -10.55 6.30 28.18
CA TYR A 457 -11.97 6.29 28.54
C TYR A 457 -12.15 6.33 30.03
N ASN A 458 -13.32 6.78 30.51
CA ASN A 458 -13.59 6.90 31.92
C ASN A 458 -13.82 5.52 32.57
N ASP A 459 -13.34 5.35 33.79
CA ASP A 459 -13.60 4.14 34.58
C ASP A 459 -15.12 3.91 34.73
N GLY A 460 -15.59 2.69 34.48
CA GLY A 460 -16.99 2.34 34.45
C GLY A 460 -17.75 2.68 33.16
N GLU A 461 -17.10 3.34 32.20
CA GLU A 461 -17.73 3.61 30.88
C GLU A 461 -17.89 2.33 30.07
N GLN A 462 -18.99 2.22 29.31
CA GLN A 462 -19.19 1.10 28.40
C GLN A 462 -18.69 1.44 26.99
N VAL A 463 -17.90 0.53 26.43
CA VAL A 463 -17.34 0.65 25.09
C VAL A 463 -17.61 -0.62 24.27
N ALA A 464 -17.83 -0.46 22.99
CA ALA A 464 -17.91 -1.55 22.01
C ALA A 464 -16.58 -1.69 21.27
N LEU A 465 -16.12 -2.93 21.08
CA LEU A 465 -14.91 -3.22 20.32
C LEU A 465 -15.27 -3.75 18.95
N VAL A 466 -14.66 -3.21 17.90
CA VAL A 466 -14.88 -3.63 16.52
C VAL A 466 -13.54 -3.93 15.86
N ARG A 467 -13.34 -5.19 15.48
CA ARG A 467 -12.20 -5.61 14.65
C ARG A 467 -12.66 -5.79 13.21
N PHE A 468 -11.82 -5.45 12.25
CA PHE A 468 -12.12 -5.64 10.84
C PHE A 468 -11.21 -6.70 10.20
N PRO A 469 -11.77 -7.56 9.32
CA PRO A 469 -13.19 -7.74 9.00
C PRO A 469 -13.98 -8.41 10.13
N HIS A 470 -15.31 -8.23 10.20
CA HIS A 470 -16.16 -8.93 11.15
C HIS A 470 -17.41 -9.50 10.45
N GLY A 471 -17.94 -10.60 10.97
CA GLY A 471 -19.11 -11.30 10.43
C GLY A 471 -20.43 -10.61 10.77
N GLY A 472 -20.55 -10.03 11.96
CA GLY A 472 -21.82 -9.47 12.41
C GLY A 472 -21.76 -8.76 13.76
N LYS A 473 -22.92 -8.38 14.27
CA LYS A 473 -23.08 -7.76 15.59
C LYS A 473 -22.66 -8.70 16.75
N PHE A 474 -22.66 -9.98 16.52
CA PHE A 474 -22.25 -11.04 17.46
C PHE A 474 -20.73 -11.11 17.67
N GLU A 475 -19.95 -10.41 16.87
CA GLU A 475 -18.50 -10.24 17.00
C GLU A 475 -18.12 -8.84 17.51
N ILE A 476 -19.06 -8.11 18.07
CA ILE A 476 -18.87 -6.75 18.63
C ILE A 476 -19.17 -6.81 20.14
N PRO A 477 -18.20 -7.21 20.99
CA PRO A 477 -18.43 -7.24 22.43
C PRO A 477 -18.56 -5.81 22.98
N THR A 478 -19.44 -5.70 24.00
CA THR A 478 -19.54 -4.49 24.83
C THR A 478 -18.89 -4.77 26.18
N LEU A 479 -17.92 -3.94 26.55
CA LEU A 479 -17.13 -4.10 27.76
C LEU A 479 -17.20 -2.85 28.63
N THR A 480 -17.03 -3.04 29.94
CA THR A 480 -16.95 -1.96 30.93
C THR A 480 -15.49 -1.62 31.21
N VAL A 481 -15.16 -0.35 31.15
CA VAL A 481 -13.80 0.13 31.40
C VAL A 481 -13.43 -0.05 32.87
N ASN A 482 -12.37 -0.80 33.13
CA ASN A 482 -11.76 -0.98 34.45
C ASN A 482 -10.31 -0.50 34.44
N ASN A 483 -10.11 0.79 34.71
CA ASN A 483 -8.80 1.40 34.79
C ASN A 483 -8.10 1.21 36.16
N LYS A 484 -8.66 0.36 37.03
CA LYS A 484 -8.07 0.04 38.33
C LYS A 484 -7.23 -1.24 38.33
N SER A 485 -7.30 -2.06 37.28
CA SER A 485 -6.52 -3.29 37.13
C SER A 485 -5.03 -3.04 37.36
N LYS A 486 -4.44 -3.74 38.35
CA LYS A 486 -3.01 -3.61 38.69
C LYS A 486 -2.13 -4.23 37.59
N GLU A 487 -2.53 -5.40 37.09
CA GLU A 487 -1.82 -6.07 35.98
C GLU A 487 -1.77 -5.18 34.74
N ALA A 488 -2.92 -4.65 34.31
CA ALA A 488 -2.96 -3.79 33.14
C ALA A 488 -2.11 -2.52 33.30
N LYS A 489 -2.10 -1.93 34.49
CA LYS A 489 -1.21 -0.78 34.80
C LYS A 489 0.27 -1.15 34.74
N SER A 490 0.65 -2.33 35.20
CA SER A 490 2.04 -2.81 35.11
C SER A 490 2.45 -3.03 33.64
N VAL A 491 1.59 -3.66 32.86
CA VAL A 491 1.85 -4.03 31.46
C VAL A 491 1.85 -2.81 30.55
N MET A 492 0.85 -1.95 30.65
CA MET A 492 0.56 -0.91 29.66
C MET A 492 0.77 0.52 30.19
N GLY A 493 0.70 0.72 31.52
CA GLY A 493 0.70 2.06 32.11
C GLY A 493 -0.47 2.93 31.61
N GLN A 494 -0.15 4.11 31.11
CA GLN A 494 -1.10 5.07 30.54
C GLN A 494 -1.07 5.08 29.00
N ALA A 495 -0.86 3.91 28.39
CA ALA A 495 -0.82 3.77 26.94
C ALA A 495 -2.10 4.31 26.29
N ARG A 496 -1.94 5.16 25.27
CA ARG A 496 -3.08 5.80 24.59
C ARG A 496 -3.52 5.09 23.32
N ASP A 497 -2.69 4.21 22.80
CA ASP A 497 -2.87 3.52 21.53
C ASP A 497 -3.03 2.00 21.67
N ALA A 498 -3.20 1.52 22.90
CA ALA A 498 -3.50 0.13 23.20
C ALA A 498 -4.59 -0.01 24.24
N VAL A 499 -5.24 -1.17 24.27
CA VAL A 499 -6.22 -1.59 25.29
C VAL A 499 -5.92 -3.00 25.77
N GLY A 500 -6.19 -3.23 27.06
CA GLY A 500 -6.05 -4.54 27.69
C GLY A 500 -7.38 -5.26 27.73
N ILE A 501 -7.43 -6.50 27.27
CA ILE A 501 -8.64 -7.35 27.28
C ILE A 501 -8.35 -8.74 27.83
N ASN A 502 -9.38 -9.39 28.34
CA ASN A 502 -9.27 -10.80 28.67
C ASN A 502 -9.14 -11.64 27.37
N PRO A 503 -8.31 -12.70 27.32
CA PRO A 503 -8.14 -13.55 26.15
C PRO A 503 -9.46 -14.09 25.56
N LYS A 504 -10.46 -14.39 26.38
CA LYS A 504 -11.79 -14.82 25.94
C LYS A 504 -12.51 -13.77 25.10
N VAL A 505 -12.22 -12.49 25.31
CA VAL A 505 -12.78 -11.40 24.48
C VAL A 505 -12.17 -11.42 23.08
N ALA A 506 -10.89 -11.76 22.95
CA ALA A 506 -10.23 -11.87 21.65
C ALA A 506 -10.88 -12.98 20.78
N GLU A 507 -11.31 -14.09 21.38
CA GLU A 507 -12.04 -15.15 20.67
C GLU A 507 -13.36 -14.65 20.05
N ILE A 508 -14.06 -13.71 20.70
CA ILE A 508 -15.30 -13.10 20.18
C ILE A 508 -14.99 -12.13 19.02
N LEU A 509 -13.82 -11.52 19.00
CA LEU A 509 -13.39 -10.53 18.01
C LEU A 509 -12.89 -11.17 16.69
N SER A 510 -13.68 -12.04 16.09
CA SER A 510 -13.35 -12.72 14.82
C SER A 510 -12.03 -13.51 14.90
N GLY A 511 -11.73 -14.13 16.03
CA GLY A 511 -10.48 -14.85 16.26
C GLY A 511 -9.27 -13.94 16.23
N ALA A 512 -9.33 -12.81 16.92
CA ALA A 512 -8.19 -11.93 17.12
C ALA A 512 -7.07 -12.63 17.88
N ASP A 513 -5.84 -12.34 17.54
CA ASP A 513 -4.65 -12.71 18.28
C ASP A 513 -3.90 -11.47 18.80
N PHE A 514 -2.91 -11.69 19.65
CA PHE A 514 -2.16 -10.59 20.26
C PHE A 514 -0.84 -10.31 19.54
N ASP A 515 -0.72 -10.65 18.27
CA ASP A 515 0.48 -10.42 17.46
C ASP A 515 0.58 -8.99 16.87
N GLY A 516 -0.32 -8.12 17.27
CA GLY A 516 -0.44 -6.75 16.80
C GLY A 516 -1.79 -6.41 16.18
N ASP A 517 -2.81 -7.23 16.42
CA ASP A 517 -4.17 -6.94 16.03
C ASP A 517 -4.69 -5.67 16.70
N THR A 518 -5.57 -4.98 15.99
CA THR A 518 -6.15 -3.71 16.43
C THR A 518 -7.67 -3.75 16.42
N VAL A 519 -8.25 -3.00 17.34
CA VAL A 519 -9.70 -2.80 17.44
C VAL A 519 -10.05 -1.32 17.42
N LEU A 520 -11.19 -1.00 16.86
CA LEU A 520 -11.82 0.29 17.04
C LEU A 520 -12.63 0.25 18.35
N VAL A 521 -12.32 1.13 19.27
CA VAL A 521 -13.03 1.28 20.55
C VAL A 521 -14.02 2.42 20.44
N ILE A 522 -15.30 2.16 20.71
CA ILE A 522 -16.40 3.11 20.52
C ILE A 522 -17.22 3.21 21.80
N PRO A 523 -17.35 4.38 22.45
CA PRO A 523 -18.27 4.58 23.57
C PRO A 523 -19.71 4.29 23.16
N THR A 524 -20.41 3.40 23.91
CA THR A 524 -21.76 2.94 23.51
C THR A 524 -22.84 3.92 23.90
N LYS A 525 -22.69 4.65 25.00
CA LYS A 525 -23.70 5.57 25.54
C LYS A 525 -24.06 6.68 24.55
N GLU A 526 -23.08 7.25 23.90
CA GLU A 526 -23.27 8.37 22.96
C GLU A 526 -23.55 7.88 21.53
N SER A 527 -23.06 6.71 21.18
CA SER A 527 -23.07 6.18 19.80
C SER A 527 -24.21 5.23 19.52
N LYS A 528 -24.89 4.71 20.55
CA LYS A 528 -25.99 3.71 20.46
C LYS A 528 -25.64 2.54 19.53
N ILE A 529 -24.44 1.99 19.71
CA ILE A 529 -23.96 0.86 18.93
C ILE A 529 -24.82 -0.37 19.22
N GLN A 530 -25.28 -1.04 18.18
CA GLN A 530 -25.99 -2.31 18.29
C GLN A 530 -24.99 -3.47 18.36
N THR A 531 -25.10 -4.24 19.42
CA THR A 531 -24.32 -5.46 19.65
C THR A 531 -25.28 -6.64 19.85
N MET A 532 -24.76 -7.84 19.77
CA MET A 532 -25.51 -9.09 19.99
C MET A 532 -24.58 -10.08 20.72
N ASN A 533 -25.18 -10.99 21.49
CA ASN A 533 -24.38 -12.06 22.08
C ASN A 533 -23.72 -12.94 21.00
N PRO A 534 -22.59 -13.57 21.31
CA PRO A 534 -21.97 -14.54 20.42
C PRO A 534 -22.96 -15.65 20.04
N LEU A 535 -22.88 -16.12 18.80
CA LEU A 535 -23.72 -17.20 18.30
C LEU A 535 -23.28 -18.54 18.94
N GLU A 536 -24.14 -19.15 19.74
CA GLU A 536 -23.84 -20.42 20.42
C GLU A 536 -23.50 -21.54 19.41
N GLN A 537 -24.07 -21.49 18.21
CA GLN A 537 -23.84 -22.46 17.14
C GLN A 537 -22.40 -22.41 16.57
N LEU A 538 -21.67 -21.34 16.82
CA LEU A 538 -20.26 -21.20 16.41
C LEU A 538 -19.30 -21.73 17.47
N LYS A 539 -19.78 -21.95 18.69
CA LYS A 539 -18.97 -22.44 19.79
C LYS A 539 -18.40 -23.82 19.46
N ASN A 540 -17.12 -23.97 19.62
CA ASN A 540 -16.38 -25.21 19.31
C ASN A 540 -16.43 -25.64 17.82
N PHE A 541 -16.78 -24.76 16.89
CA PHE A 541 -16.71 -25.10 15.47
C PHE A 541 -15.27 -24.94 14.95
N ASP A 542 -14.61 -26.06 14.65
CA ASP A 542 -13.31 -26.08 13.97
C ASP A 542 -13.51 -26.39 12.48
N PRO A 543 -13.22 -25.45 11.57
CA PRO A 543 -13.31 -25.67 10.13
C PRO A 543 -12.44 -26.83 9.62
N LYS A 544 -11.29 -27.11 10.27
CA LYS A 544 -10.34 -28.13 9.84
C LYS A 544 -10.84 -29.55 10.17
N GLU A 545 -11.45 -29.70 11.32
CA GLU A 545 -12.06 -30.97 11.74
C GLU A 545 -13.35 -31.24 10.95
N ALA A 546 -14.18 -30.20 10.75
CA ALA A 546 -15.45 -30.35 10.08
C ALA A 546 -15.35 -30.57 8.57
N TYR A 547 -14.35 -30.01 7.91
CA TYR A 547 -14.20 -30.02 6.46
C TYR A 547 -12.77 -30.34 5.99
N PRO A 548 -12.19 -31.48 6.37
CA PRO A 548 -10.86 -31.87 5.94
C PRO A 548 -10.82 -32.08 4.41
N HIS A 549 -9.62 -32.07 3.86
CA HIS A 549 -9.40 -32.41 2.46
C HIS A 549 -9.58 -33.92 2.20
N TYR A 550 -9.87 -34.25 0.96
CA TYR A 550 -9.92 -35.63 0.48
C TYR A 550 -8.95 -35.83 -0.70
N GLU A 551 -8.57 -37.07 -0.97
CA GLU A 551 -7.66 -37.41 -2.05
C GLU A 551 -8.24 -36.96 -3.42
N GLY A 552 -7.43 -36.29 -4.24
CA GLY A 552 -7.86 -35.74 -5.54
C GLY A 552 -8.58 -34.38 -5.49
N MET A 553 -8.80 -33.81 -4.30
CA MET A 553 -9.40 -32.49 -4.18
C MET A 553 -8.52 -31.40 -4.78
N LYS A 554 -9.09 -30.49 -5.59
CA LYS A 554 -8.37 -29.33 -6.12
C LYS A 554 -8.21 -28.25 -5.06
N ARG A 555 -6.98 -27.82 -4.80
CA ARG A 555 -6.70 -26.73 -3.88
C ARG A 555 -7.33 -25.42 -4.36
N MET A 556 -7.91 -24.67 -3.42
CA MET A 556 -8.45 -23.33 -3.70
C MET A 556 -7.31 -22.37 -4.06
N THR A 557 -7.50 -21.57 -5.11
CA THR A 557 -6.55 -20.53 -5.49
C THR A 557 -6.85 -19.22 -4.74
N PRO A 558 -5.85 -18.32 -4.55
CA PRO A 558 -6.08 -17.00 -3.94
C PRO A 558 -7.21 -16.20 -4.62
N LYS A 559 -7.31 -16.30 -5.94
CA LYS A 559 -8.38 -15.64 -6.71
C LYS A 559 -9.77 -16.23 -6.41
N GLN A 560 -9.85 -17.55 -6.26
CA GLN A 560 -11.09 -18.22 -5.87
C GLN A 560 -11.48 -17.84 -4.44
N LYS A 561 -10.53 -17.89 -3.50
CA LYS A 561 -10.73 -17.43 -2.11
C LYS A 561 -11.31 -16.02 -2.06
N GLY A 562 -10.70 -15.07 -2.74
CA GLY A 562 -11.21 -13.68 -2.78
C GLY A 562 -12.64 -13.58 -3.33
N ARG A 563 -12.98 -14.40 -4.33
CA ARG A 563 -14.33 -14.44 -4.89
C ARG A 563 -15.34 -15.04 -3.92
N GLU A 564 -15.04 -16.20 -3.34
CA GLU A 564 -15.93 -16.91 -2.41
C GLU A 564 -16.13 -16.12 -1.11
N MET A 565 -15.05 -15.55 -0.55
CA MET A 565 -15.16 -14.65 0.60
C MET A 565 -16.01 -13.41 0.30
N GLY A 566 -15.85 -12.80 -0.88
CA GLY A 566 -16.68 -11.67 -1.29
C GLY A 566 -18.16 -12.05 -1.40
N MET A 567 -18.47 -13.25 -1.90
CA MET A 567 -19.86 -13.72 -2.01
C MET A 567 -20.49 -13.99 -0.64
N VAL A 568 -19.79 -14.71 0.25
CA VAL A 568 -20.35 -15.04 1.57
C VAL A 568 -20.43 -13.82 2.48
N SER A 569 -19.46 -12.91 2.43
CA SER A 569 -19.51 -11.65 3.19
C SER A 569 -20.70 -10.78 2.76
N ASN A 570 -20.96 -10.68 1.46
CA ASN A 570 -22.13 -9.98 0.93
C ASN A 570 -23.44 -10.66 1.37
N LEU A 571 -23.47 -11.99 1.36
CA LEU A 571 -24.63 -12.75 1.83
C LEU A 571 -24.92 -12.46 3.31
N ILE A 572 -23.92 -12.58 4.19
CA ILE A 572 -24.06 -12.29 5.63
C ILE A 572 -24.56 -10.85 5.86
N THR A 573 -24.06 -9.90 5.08
CA THR A 573 -24.51 -8.50 5.17
C THR A 573 -25.98 -8.36 4.75
N ASP A 574 -26.38 -8.95 3.62
CA ASP A 574 -27.77 -8.90 3.14
C ASP A 574 -28.72 -9.63 4.10
N MET A 575 -28.29 -10.76 4.68
CA MET A 575 -29.00 -11.48 5.72
C MET A 575 -29.24 -10.62 6.97
N THR A 576 -28.19 -9.95 7.43
CA THR A 576 -28.25 -9.05 8.60
C THR A 576 -29.21 -7.89 8.37
N ILE A 577 -29.17 -7.27 7.18
CA ILE A 577 -30.07 -6.16 6.82
C ILE A 577 -31.51 -6.63 6.77
N LYS A 578 -31.78 -7.84 6.26
CA LYS A 578 -33.12 -8.42 6.12
C LYS A 578 -33.62 -9.13 7.39
N GLY A 579 -32.85 -9.11 8.47
CA GLY A 579 -33.27 -9.67 9.76
C GLY A 579 -33.27 -11.20 9.83
N ALA A 580 -32.29 -11.85 9.21
CA ALA A 580 -32.07 -13.29 9.33
C ALA A 580 -31.95 -13.72 10.79
N ASN A 581 -32.44 -14.91 11.12
CA ASN A 581 -32.32 -15.48 12.45
C ASN A 581 -30.89 -15.96 12.75
N GLU A 582 -30.62 -16.31 14.01
CA GLU A 582 -29.30 -16.70 14.48
C GLU A 582 -28.77 -17.98 13.82
N ASP A 583 -29.64 -18.98 13.60
CA ASP A 583 -29.30 -20.25 12.95
C ASP A 583 -28.87 -20.05 11.49
N GLU A 584 -29.62 -19.24 10.76
CA GLU A 584 -29.28 -18.88 9.38
C GLU A 584 -27.95 -18.11 9.30
N LEU A 585 -27.75 -17.13 10.18
CA LEU A 585 -26.49 -16.39 10.26
C LEU A 585 -25.33 -17.32 10.61
N ALA A 586 -25.49 -18.22 11.58
CA ALA A 586 -24.48 -19.18 11.98
C ALA A 586 -24.05 -20.08 10.81
N ARG A 587 -25.00 -20.55 10.00
CA ARG A 587 -24.72 -21.34 8.78
C ARG A 587 -23.82 -20.58 7.81
N ALA A 588 -24.17 -19.34 7.49
CA ALA A 588 -23.38 -18.51 6.59
C ALA A 588 -21.99 -18.19 7.16
N VAL A 589 -21.89 -17.95 8.47
CA VAL A 589 -20.62 -17.67 9.17
C VAL A 589 -19.74 -18.92 9.21
N LYS A 590 -20.25 -20.10 9.54
CA LYS A 590 -19.50 -21.36 9.47
C LYS A 590 -18.90 -21.57 8.08
N HIS A 591 -19.67 -21.35 7.03
CA HIS A 591 -19.15 -21.45 5.67
C HIS A 591 -18.05 -20.42 5.41
N SER A 592 -18.18 -19.19 5.89
CA SER A 592 -17.16 -18.15 5.73
C SER A 592 -15.83 -18.52 6.42
N MET A 593 -15.89 -19.15 7.61
CA MET A 593 -14.72 -19.65 8.34
C MET A 593 -14.00 -20.75 7.57
N VAL A 594 -14.74 -21.64 6.91
CA VAL A 594 -14.13 -22.66 6.04
C VAL A 594 -13.50 -22.04 4.80
N VAL A 595 -14.16 -21.08 4.15
CA VAL A 595 -13.66 -20.44 2.93
C VAL A 595 -12.39 -19.63 3.19
N ILE A 596 -12.30 -18.91 4.31
CA ILE A 596 -11.12 -18.07 4.63
C ILE A 596 -9.86 -18.94 4.81
N ASP A 597 -10.03 -20.13 5.35
CA ASP A 597 -8.95 -21.08 5.65
C ASP A 597 -8.71 -22.13 4.56
N ALA A 598 -9.63 -22.26 3.59
CA ALA A 598 -9.60 -23.31 2.57
C ALA A 598 -8.34 -23.28 1.68
N GLU A 599 -7.77 -22.11 1.39
CA GLU A 599 -6.53 -22.01 0.63
C GLU A 599 -5.32 -22.49 1.45
N LYS A 600 -5.26 -22.06 2.71
CA LYS A 600 -4.12 -22.29 3.61
C LYS A 600 -4.09 -23.74 4.11
N HIS A 601 -5.22 -24.24 4.55
CA HIS A 601 -5.36 -25.56 5.20
C HIS A 601 -5.98 -26.63 4.30
N TYR A 602 -6.20 -26.32 3.01
CA TYR A 602 -6.72 -27.26 2.03
C TYR A 602 -8.09 -27.84 2.41
N LEU A 603 -9.04 -26.96 2.87
CA LEU A 603 -10.34 -27.40 3.36
C LEU A 603 -11.37 -27.60 2.24
N ASN A 604 -12.31 -28.53 2.47
CA ASN A 604 -13.40 -28.84 1.54
C ASN A 604 -14.55 -27.80 1.63
N TYR A 605 -14.29 -26.61 1.11
CA TYR A 605 -15.26 -25.52 1.12
C TYR A 605 -16.54 -25.80 0.29
N LYS A 606 -16.49 -26.71 -0.70
CA LYS A 606 -17.65 -27.08 -1.50
C LYS A 606 -18.65 -27.88 -0.68
N GLN A 607 -18.17 -28.85 0.10
CA GLN A 607 -19.01 -29.61 1.03
C GLN A 607 -19.64 -28.67 2.06
N SER A 608 -18.84 -27.74 2.61
CA SER A 608 -19.37 -26.72 3.52
C SER A 608 -20.44 -25.84 2.87
N TYR A 609 -20.32 -25.51 1.59
CA TYR A 609 -21.34 -24.76 0.86
C TYR A 609 -22.68 -25.53 0.80
N GLU A 610 -22.64 -26.83 0.55
CA GLU A 610 -23.79 -27.70 0.46
C GLU A 610 -24.41 -27.94 1.84
N ASP A 611 -23.64 -28.34 2.84
CA ASP A 611 -24.11 -28.68 4.19
C ASP A 611 -24.71 -27.45 4.89
N GLN A 612 -24.12 -26.27 4.71
CA GLN A 612 -24.66 -25.03 5.26
C GLN A 612 -25.80 -24.44 4.40
N ARG A 613 -26.21 -25.14 3.32
CA ARG A 613 -27.28 -24.75 2.39
C ARG A 613 -27.18 -23.30 1.93
N ILE A 614 -25.99 -22.90 1.47
CA ILE A 614 -25.72 -21.51 1.11
C ILE A 614 -26.61 -21.05 -0.06
N ASP A 615 -26.99 -21.93 -1.00
CA ASP A 615 -27.90 -21.58 -2.08
C ASP A 615 -29.31 -21.24 -1.59
N GLU A 616 -29.77 -21.90 -0.53
CA GLU A 616 -31.04 -21.58 0.11
C GLU A 616 -30.99 -20.17 0.71
N LEU A 617 -29.94 -19.87 1.47
CA LEU A 617 -29.77 -18.54 2.06
C LEU A 617 -29.67 -17.45 1.00
N LYS A 618 -28.98 -17.71 -0.13
CA LYS A 618 -28.97 -16.79 -1.28
C LYS A 618 -30.35 -16.58 -1.88
N ARG A 619 -31.15 -17.64 -2.01
CA ARG A 619 -32.52 -17.52 -2.49
C ARG A 619 -33.37 -16.67 -1.56
N LEU A 620 -33.29 -16.89 -0.26
CA LEU A 620 -34.06 -16.15 0.73
C LEU A 620 -33.66 -14.67 0.81
N TYR A 621 -32.37 -14.39 0.83
CA TYR A 621 -31.85 -13.06 1.17
C TYR A 621 -31.31 -12.24 0.00
N GLN A 622 -30.99 -12.86 -1.15
CA GLN A 622 -30.42 -12.20 -2.31
C GLN A 622 -31.21 -12.33 -3.60
N SER A 623 -32.34 -13.07 -3.63
CA SER A 623 -33.18 -13.15 -4.83
C SER A 623 -33.82 -11.82 -5.17
N GLN A 624 -33.79 -11.50 -6.44
CA GLN A 624 -34.45 -10.32 -7.03
C GLN A 624 -35.68 -10.77 -7.84
N PRO A 625 -36.66 -9.89 -8.06
CA PRO A 625 -37.85 -10.20 -8.88
C PRO A 625 -37.56 -10.68 -10.29
N ASP A 626 -36.37 -10.35 -10.82
CA ASP A 626 -35.91 -10.77 -12.16
C ASP A 626 -35.18 -12.14 -12.16
N GLY A 627 -35.23 -12.87 -11.07
CA GLY A 627 -34.62 -14.19 -10.90
C GLY A 627 -33.10 -14.17 -10.75
N LYS A 628 -32.47 -12.99 -10.71
CA LYS A 628 -31.03 -12.86 -10.45
C LYS A 628 -30.75 -12.82 -8.96
N TYR A 629 -29.57 -13.34 -8.59
CA TYR A 629 -29.04 -13.20 -7.24
C TYR A 629 -28.22 -11.92 -7.09
N GLY A 630 -28.44 -11.22 -6.01
CA GLY A 630 -27.64 -10.08 -5.62
C GLY A 630 -28.42 -9.10 -4.77
N GLY A 631 -28.06 -8.97 -3.49
CA GLY A 631 -28.56 -7.95 -2.59
C GLY A 631 -27.80 -6.63 -2.75
N VAL A 632 -28.04 -5.70 -1.82
CA VAL A 632 -27.41 -4.38 -1.75
C VAL A 632 -25.90 -4.48 -1.75
N SER A 633 -25.34 -5.35 -0.91
CA SER A 633 -23.90 -5.58 -0.79
C SER A 633 -23.26 -6.08 -2.09
N THR A 634 -24.00 -6.91 -2.84
CA THR A 634 -23.55 -7.39 -4.16
C THR A 634 -23.49 -6.27 -5.19
N LEU A 635 -24.42 -5.32 -5.13
CA LEU A 635 -24.41 -4.13 -6.00
C LEU A 635 -23.21 -3.26 -5.70
N ILE A 636 -22.89 -3.00 -4.43
CA ILE A 636 -21.72 -2.25 -3.99
C ILE A 636 -20.44 -2.93 -4.46
N SER A 637 -20.30 -4.24 -4.27
CA SER A 637 -19.08 -4.95 -4.71
C SER A 637 -18.94 -5.05 -6.23
N ARG A 638 -20.02 -5.09 -6.98
CA ARG A 638 -20.02 -5.01 -8.45
C ARG A 638 -19.68 -3.60 -8.98
N ALA A 639 -19.84 -2.59 -8.16
CA ALA A 639 -19.54 -1.21 -8.50
C ALA A 639 -18.05 -0.92 -8.78
N LYS A 640 -17.13 -1.84 -8.45
CA LYS A 640 -15.69 -1.73 -8.74
C LYS A 640 -15.32 -1.78 -10.23
N SER A 641 -16.26 -2.14 -11.12
CA SER A 641 -15.98 -2.19 -12.55
C SER A 641 -16.19 -0.82 -13.19
N PRO A 642 -15.30 -0.35 -14.06
CA PRO A 642 -15.50 0.90 -14.79
C PRO A 642 -16.76 0.82 -15.67
N VAL A 643 -17.57 1.86 -15.64
CA VAL A 643 -18.77 2.00 -16.49
C VAL A 643 -18.45 2.94 -17.63
N TYR A 644 -18.74 2.49 -18.84
CA TYR A 644 -18.74 3.38 -19.99
C TYR A 644 -20.02 4.23 -19.97
N ILE A 645 -19.85 5.54 -19.81
CA ILE A 645 -20.94 6.48 -20.02
C ILE A 645 -20.90 6.86 -21.49
N SER A 646 -21.94 6.48 -22.23
CA SER A 646 -22.09 6.87 -23.64
C SER A 646 -22.11 8.40 -23.75
N LYS A 647 -21.51 8.91 -24.82
CA LYS A 647 -21.62 10.35 -25.14
C LYS A 647 -23.09 10.73 -25.26
N ARG A 648 -23.46 11.86 -24.71
CA ARG A 648 -24.78 12.46 -24.98
C ARG A 648 -24.92 12.69 -26.48
N LYS A 649 -26.10 12.40 -27.01
CA LYS A 649 -26.38 12.58 -28.42
C LYS A 649 -26.65 14.06 -28.68
N GLU A 650 -25.91 14.65 -29.60
CA GLU A 650 -26.14 16.02 -30.05
C GLU A 650 -27.43 16.06 -30.86
N ILE A 651 -28.31 17.00 -30.57
CA ILE A 651 -29.50 17.25 -31.36
C ILE A 651 -29.12 18.23 -32.46
N THR A 652 -29.26 17.79 -33.69
CA THR A 652 -29.03 18.61 -34.89
C THR A 652 -30.33 18.95 -35.63
N ASN A 653 -31.46 18.40 -35.18
CA ASN A 653 -32.75 18.61 -35.84
C ASN A 653 -33.53 19.79 -35.17
N PRO A 654 -33.67 20.92 -35.79
CA PRO A 654 -34.39 22.09 -35.25
C PRO A 654 -35.84 21.82 -34.87
N LYS A 655 -36.51 20.85 -35.51
CA LYS A 655 -37.94 20.55 -35.30
C LYS A 655 -38.25 19.94 -33.91
N ILE A 656 -37.26 19.46 -33.19
CA ILE A 656 -37.44 18.85 -31.86
C ILE A 656 -36.83 19.70 -30.74
N MET A 657 -36.42 20.92 -31.09
CA MET A 657 -35.90 21.92 -30.13
C MET A 657 -37.02 22.81 -29.62
N THR A 658 -36.93 23.22 -28.37
CA THR A 658 -37.79 24.34 -27.85
C THR A 658 -37.35 25.67 -28.48
N PRO A 659 -38.18 26.71 -28.41
CA PRO A 659 -37.82 28.02 -28.92
C PRO A 659 -36.48 28.54 -28.40
N ASP A 660 -36.22 28.43 -27.06
CA ASP A 660 -34.99 28.88 -26.44
C ASP A 660 -33.76 28.09 -26.89
N GLU A 661 -33.94 26.76 -27.12
CA GLU A 661 -32.88 25.90 -27.61
C GLU A 661 -32.58 26.16 -29.08
N LEU A 662 -33.60 26.46 -29.84
CA LEU A 662 -33.45 26.82 -31.25
C LEU A 662 -32.66 28.13 -31.39
N GLU A 663 -32.91 29.07 -30.49
CA GLU A 663 -32.19 30.34 -30.43
C GLU A 663 -30.75 30.12 -30.02
N ALA A 664 -30.50 29.29 -28.97
CA ALA A 664 -29.17 28.90 -28.54
C ALA A 664 -28.42 28.11 -29.63
N TYR A 665 -29.09 27.22 -30.35
CA TYR A 665 -28.53 26.49 -31.49
C TYR A 665 -28.16 27.40 -32.65
N LYS A 666 -29.03 28.36 -32.99
CA LYS A 666 -28.74 29.42 -33.98
C LYS A 666 -27.57 30.29 -33.55
N ALA A 667 -27.38 30.51 -32.26
CA ALA A 667 -26.22 31.19 -31.68
C ALA A 667 -24.94 30.33 -31.60
N GLY A 668 -24.93 29.14 -32.18
CA GLY A 668 -23.76 28.22 -32.25
C GLY A 668 -23.55 27.33 -31.01
N LYS A 669 -24.49 27.30 -30.07
CA LYS A 669 -24.43 26.42 -28.92
C LYS A 669 -24.89 25.00 -29.27
N LYS A 670 -24.14 23.99 -28.86
CA LYS A 670 -24.48 22.57 -29.05
C LYS A 670 -25.49 22.11 -27.99
N ILE A 671 -26.55 21.47 -28.43
CA ILE A 671 -27.64 20.96 -27.56
C ILE A 671 -27.58 19.47 -27.49
N PHE A 672 -27.63 18.90 -26.28
CA PHE A 672 -27.49 17.46 -26.03
C PHE A 672 -28.71 16.92 -25.30
N ILE A 673 -29.07 15.67 -25.60
CA ILE A 673 -30.13 14.91 -24.93
C ILE A 673 -29.61 13.62 -24.31
N GLU A 674 -30.23 13.24 -23.20
CA GLU A 674 -30.08 11.94 -22.59
C GLU A 674 -31.48 11.33 -22.37
N ARG A 675 -31.67 10.05 -22.79
CA ARG A 675 -32.91 9.33 -22.53
C ARG A 675 -32.85 8.73 -21.13
N THR A 676 -33.82 9.01 -20.30
CA THR A 676 -34.02 8.28 -19.05
C THR A 676 -34.52 6.86 -19.33
N ARG A 677 -34.40 5.96 -18.36
CA ARG A 677 -34.97 4.60 -18.45
C ARG A 677 -36.49 4.58 -18.63
N MET A 678 -37.17 5.67 -18.28
CA MET A 678 -38.63 5.84 -18.48
C MET A 678 -39.00 6.49 -19.81
N GLY A 679 -38.04 6.65 -20.73
CA GLY A 679 -38.31 7.24 -22.05
C GLY A 679 -38.40 8.76 -22.07
N THR A 680 -38.31 9.45 -20.94
CA THR A 680 -38.36 10.90 -20.85
C THR A 680 -37.03 11.49 -21.32
N LEU A 681 -37.10 12.52 -22.17
CA LEU A 681 -35.95 13.26 -22.64
C LEU A 681 -35.58 14.32 -21.60
N LEU A 682 -34.42 14.19 -20.95
CA LEU A 682 -33.84 15.22 -20.09
C LEU A 682 -32.84 16.02 -20.91
N LYS A 683 -33.04 17.33 -20.96
CA LYS A 683 -32.17 18.28 -21.61
C LYS A 683 -31.11 18.73 -20.62
N LEU A 684 -29.86 18.64 -21.00
CA LEU A 684 -28.76 18.89 -20.10
C LEU A 684 -27.68 19.71 -20.81
N GLU A 685 -27.00 20.56 -20.07
CA GLU A 685 -25.86 21.30 -20.56
C GLU A 685 -24.74 20.37 -21.08
N PRO A 686 -23.91 20.84 -22.05
CA PRO A 686 -22.82 20.01 -22.56
C PRO A 686 -21.88 19.60 -21.42
N ARG A 687 -21.65 18.29 -21.29
CA ARG A 687 -20.58 17.82 -20.39
C ARG A 687 -19.25 18.35 -20.94
N LEU A 688 -18.55 19.15 -20.14
CA LEU A 688 -17.18 19.59 -20.40
C LEU A 688 -16.20 18.40 -20.37
N VAL A 689 -16.24 17.55 -21.41
CA VAL A 689 -15.35 16.41 -21.51
C VAL A 689 -14.76 16.33 -22.89
N GLY A 690 -13.45 16.51 -22.97
CA GLY A 690 -12.71 16.31 -24.20
C GLY A 690 -12.78 14.85 -24.70
N HIS A 691 -12.52 14.63 -25.94
CA HIS A 691 -12.70 13.53 -26.90
C HIS A 691 -12.41 12.06 -26.46
N ARG A 692 -12.44 11.71 -25.17
CA ARG A 692 -12.37 10.29 -24.71
C ARG A 692 -13.45 10.04 -23.68
N SER A 693 -14.22 8.95 -23.87
CA SER A 693 -15.17 8.44 -22.88
C SER A 693 -14.49 8.34 -21.51
N LEU A 694 -14.94 9.13 -20.53
CA LEU A 694 -14.53 8.96 -19.16
C LEU A 694 -14.98 7.59 -18.68
N LYS A 695 -14.05 6.79 -18.19
CA LYS A 695 -14.36 5.61 -17.40
C LYS A 695 -14.66 6.12 -15.99
N TRP A 696 -15.93 6.24 -15.67
CA TRP A 696 -16.35 6.43 -14.29
C TRP A 696 -16.35 5.08 -13.60
N LYS A 697 -15.76 5.00 -12.42
CA LYS A 697 -15.97 3.85 -11.55
C LYS A 697 -17.42 3.89 -11.07
N LYS A 698 -18.11 2.76 -11.15
CA LYS A 698 -19.54 2.60 -10.76
C LYS A 698 -19.97 3.16 -9.38
N PRO A 699 -19.12 3.24 -8.32
CA PRO A 699 -19.54 3.60 -6.98
C PRO A 699 -20.21 4.97 -6.84
N MET A 700 -19.74 6.00 -7.55
CA MET A 700 -20.30 7.35 -7.39
C MET A 700 -21.72 7.50 -7.97
N MET A 701 -22.02 6.80 -9.06
CA MET A 701 -23.39 6.73 -9.58
C MET A 701 -24.31 5.88 -8.70
N LEU A 702 -23.76 4.80 -8.11
CA LEU A 702 -24.51 3.91 -7.23
C LEU A 702 -24.78 4.54 -5.88
N MET A 703 -23.86 5.33 -5.33
CA MET A 703 -24.04 6.02 -4.04
C MET A 703 -25.18 7.03 -4.12
N ASN A 704 -25.26 7.82 -5.19
CA ASN A 704 -26.39 8.73 -5.42
C ASN A 704 -27.70 7.97 -5.70
N PHE A 705 -27.66 6.84 -6.41
CA PHE A 705 -28.83 6.01 -6.71
C PHE A 705 -29.29 5.20 -5.49
N LEU A 706 -28.36 4.67 -4.69
CA LEU A 706 -28.66 3.92 -3.47
C LEU A 706 -29.14 4.83 -2.35
N LEU A 707 -28.57 6.01 -2.18
CA LEU A 707 -29.07 7.02 -1.25
C LEU A 707 -30.49 7.49 -1.60
N GLU A 708 -30.87 7.54 -2.88
CA GLU A 708 -32.22 7.91 -3.30
C GLU A 708 -33.22 6.74 -3.29
N GLN A 709 -32.82 5.55 -3.71
CA GLN A 709 -33.73 4.42 -3.89
C GLN A 709 -33.85 3.56 -2.62
N GLU A 710 -32.78 3.30 -1.90
CA GLU A 710 -32.81 2.51 -0.66
C GLU A 710 -33.40 3.29 0.49
N TRP A 711 -33.20 4.60 0.55
CA TRP A 711 -33.92 5.45 1.49
C TRP A 711 -35.42 5.43 1.23
N LYS A 712 -35.85 5.43 -0.03
CA LYS A 712 -37.27 5.32 -0.36
C LYS A 712 -37.82 3.93 0.02
N LEU A 713 -37.08 2.87 -0.29
CA LEU A 713 -37.49 1.48 0.06
C LEU A 713 -37.44 1.24 1.57
N PHE A 714 -36.41 1.76 2.25
CA PHE A 714 -36.24 1.66 3.69
C PHE A 714 -37.30 2.48 4.44
N MET A 715 -37.61 3.70 4.02
CA MET A 715 -38.66 4.53 4.59
C MET A 715 -40.05 3.94 4.31
N GLN A 716 -40.30 3.30 3.16
CA GLN A 716 -41.53 2.57 2.89
C GLN A 716 -41.67 1.33 3.80
N THR A 717 -40.58 0.63 4.08
CA THR A 717 -40.60 -0.57 4.98
C THR A 717 -40.79 -0.17 6.45
N MET A 718 -40.37 1.04 6.86
CA MET A 718 -40.60 1.58 8.20
C MET A 718 -42.00 2.17 8.39
N GLN A 719 -42.68 2.59 7.32
CA GLN A 719 -44.07 3.07 7.39
C GLN A 719 -45.09 1.89 7.46
N ILE A 720 -44.69 0.66 7.21
CA ILE A 720 -45.54 -0.55 7.29
C ILE A 720 -45.38 -1.24 8.66
N ARG A 721 -44.56 -0.75 9.55
CA ARG A 721 -44.51 -1.12 10.97
C ARG A 721 -44.82 0.08 11.86
#